data_4ac50db17590e0a95a66f5418be2d5b4
#
_entry.id   4ac50db17590e0a95a66f5418be2d5b4
#
_cell.length_a   1.000
_cell.length_b   1.000
_cell.length_c   1.000
_cell.angle_alpha   90.00
_cell.angle_beta   90.00
_cell.angle_gamma   90.00
#
_symmetry.space_group_name_H-M   'P 1'
#
loop_
_entity.id
_entity.type
_entity.pdbx_description
1 polymer ?
#
loop_
_entity_poly.entity_id
_entity_poly.type
_entity_poly.pdbx_seq_one_letter_code
_entity_poly.pdbx_strand_id
1 'polypeptide(L)'
;MVDGKEYDGQVEDLLATEDLNLGSLEIGQSGGIVTPLDHESKMVILSIPLQPDQRAQFNLDYQMLIPRRRGNYEHKVSLFPEQIVDDILVDTAIVEPQGIAVASAYLNDKALDGNPQDLSYLIDQSSNRRWQVQYRPSTRRQLALSSDGIAGDFVLRYDTVHNYDAGVIQIKNNYFVQHFSPSGLAVLRKNVVFVIDISDSMAGAKLQQVKDALKTILDDMRPNDKFNILPFHSQVEFLDRYKMVEASRANIITAKRFVDDLVEQEATNLNKAIIDGVNQLRQEEERNRGEEKVVSMLIVLTDGEPTYGEKDEAQIERNVREVIDGDYSLFALGFGEDVDFPFLTRLALQNHGVARKIPATADASLLLEGFYEEVASPLLYDIEFRYSDGIEPQSLSEISFANYFNGSELVVVGKLLESIRESVLESTVYSKTATENLRLTSTGSIRGTPVELLSPDIPDDLLANIWAYHMIQGFLQTKEQREDNPVYTSLLDQDIIDFSLDHQFFNPFTAYIVNDPMANQNVGNRQVAMRIVEGELAALTQETLRRKFGTGALELTYVDETRNTESAVDDDPHFLVYLPKSDLRVCFDISVQEGSVLSLLQDPKRGLYVNGKIVGAPSLDGTGDRTYIGEVAMLWWFSPRKLPFQILFTPDNVTVMNNHVMHWGKQIRLKHKGVKLHINGKFAQVTLQHNVTFTVMRHKTPPKNRAFKPDYLGFFLEHSKGLSDGAHGLIGQFKTVKADLRPRESEPGRTADLIIKGRKVHVKEGSRNHSLQMKKHTCWKVENNGAGLIDGHYTDYLLSDIFGTD
;
A
#
# COMPACT_ATOMS: atom_id res chain seq x y z
N MET A 1 3.57 24.41 17.45
CA MET A 1 4.05 25.84 17.41
C MET A 1 5.40 25.97 18.09
N VAL A 2 6.33 26.61 17.48
CA VAL A 2 7.66 26.97 18.07
C VAL A 2 7.81 28.46 17.96
N ASP A 3 8.03 29.16 19.08
CA ASP A 3 8.11 30.62 19.16
C ASP A 3 6.96 31.36 18.44
N GLY A 4 5.73 30.91 18.61
CA GLY A 4 4.55 31.51 18.00
C GLY A 4 4.42 31.24 16.48
N LYS A 5 5.26 30.38 15.90
CA LYS A 5 5.13 29.93 14.50
C LYS A 5 4.40 28.62 14.46
N GLU A 6 3.47 28.52 13.56
CA GLU A 6 2.66 27.33 13.32
C GLU A 6 3.25 26.53 12.15
N TYR A 7 3.40 25.24 12.37
CA TYR A 7 3.81 24.28 11.36
C TYR A 7 2.58 23.42 11.10
N ASP A 8 2.10 23.44 9.89
CA ASP A 8 0.90 22.71 9.48
C ASP A 8 1.30 21.48 8.67
N GLY A 9 0.61 20.39 8.90
CA GLY A 9 0.88 19.11 8.24
C GLY A 9 -0.34 18.64 7.44
N GLN A 10 -0.08 17.98 6.32
CA GLN A 10 -1.12 17.44 5.44
C GLN A 10 -0.69 16.11 4.82
N VAL A 11 -1.69 15.30 4.43
CA VAL A 11 -1.48 14.06 3.67
C VAL A 11 -1.32 14.40 2.20
N GLU A 12 -0.26 13.86 1.59
CA GLU A 12 0.09 14.06 0.19
C GLU A 12 0.32 12.69 -0.50
N ASP A 13 0.17 12.66 -1.82
CA ASP A 13 0.56 11.50 -2.61
C ASP A 13 2.06 11.21 -2.44
N LEU A 14 2.41 9.97 -2.13
CA LEU A 14 3.79 9.54 -1.94
C LEU A 14 4.66 9.82 -3.17
N LEU A 15 4.10 9.68 -4.38
CA LEU A 15 4.80 9.97 -5.64
C LEU A 15 5.01 11.47 -5.85
N ALA A 16 4.08 12.32 -5.39
CA ALA A 16 4.26 13.77 -5.43
C ALA A 16 5.35 14.25 -4.47
N THR A 17 5.62 13.49 -3.40
CA THR A 17 6.65 13.81 -2.40
C THR A 17 8.06 13.36 -2.81
N GLU A 18 8.21 12.41 -3.73
CA GLU A 18 9.51 12.00 -4.28
C GLU A 18 10.24 13.14 -5.02
N ASP A 19 9.50 14.14 -5.53
CA ASP A 19 10.08 15.36 -6.09
C ASP A 19 10.73 16.29 -5.04
N LEU A 20 10.48 16.03 -3.76
CA LEU A 20 10.92 16.89 -2.65
C LEU A 20 12.29 16.51 -2.06
N ASN A 21 13.09 15.73 -2.80
CA ASN A 21 14.48 15.44 -2.46
C ASN A 21 14.69 14.86 -1.04
N LEU A 22 13.88 13.84 -0.68
CA LEU A 22 13.96 13.12 0.61
C LEU A 22 15.30 12.39 0.83
N GLY A 23 16.19 12.36 -0.16
CA GLY A 23 17.48 11.68 -0.13
C GLY A 23 18.60 12.40 0.61
N SER A 24 18.36 13.58 1.21
CA SER A 24 19.41 14.34 1.93
C SER A 24 19.05 14.64 3.38
N LEU A 25 18.25 13.81 4.02
CA LEU A 25 18.07 13.86 5.48
C LEU A 25 19.31 13.30 6.17
N GLU A 26 20.41 14.07 6.13
CA GLU A 26 21.50 13.89 7.08
C GLU A 26 20.95 14.19 8.49
N ILE A 27 21.18 13.26 9.39
CA ILE A 27 20.93 13.40 10.82
C ILE A 27 21.61 14.69 11.30
N GLY A 28 20.80 15.72 11.59
CA GLY A 28 21.30 17.01 12.07
C GLY A 28 20.62 18.26 11.52
N GLN A 29 19.75 18.13 10.53
CA GLN A 29 18.92 19.24 10.04
C GLN A 29 17.46 18.78 10.00
N SER A 30 16.54 19.60 10.53
CA SER A 30 15.11 19.38 10.72
C SER A 30 14.49 18.32 9.79
N GLY A 31 14.11 17.17 10.32
CA GLY A 31 13.51 16.09 9.56
C GLY A 31 12.75 15.11 10.45
N GLY A 32 11.82 14.35 9.91
CA GLY A 32 11.04 13.37 10.64
C GLY A 32 11.33 11.94 10.13
N ILE A 33 11.41 10.98 11.05
CA ILE A 33 11.52 9.55 10.76
C ILE A 33 10.34 8.85 11.42
N VAL A 34 9.76 7.87 10.73
CA VAL A 34 8.69 7.03 11.27
C VAL A 34 9.18 5.60 11.37
N THR A 35 9.03 5.03 12.55
CA THR A 35 9.34 3.62 12.80
C THR A 35 8.09 2.94 13.38
N PRO A 36 7.65 1.80 12.86
CA PRO A 36 6.65 0.99 13.54
C PRO A 36 7.27 0.40 14.81
N LEU A 37 6.59 0.57 15.95
CA LEU A 37 6.97 -0.05 17.22
C LEU A 37 6.41 -1.47 17.33
N ASP A 38 5.16 -1.64 16.87
CA ASP A 38 4.46 -2.92 16.77
C ASP A 38 3.33 -2.83 15.73
N HIS A 39 2.50 -3.86 15.60
CA HIS A 39 1.41 -3.92 14.61
C HIS A 39 0.29 -2.88 14.84
N GLU A 40 0.20 -2.30 16.03
CA GLU A 40 -0.89 -1.40 16.42
C GLU A 40 -0.39 0.01 16.78
N SER A 41 0.91 0.18 17.01
CA SER A 41 1.53 1.44 17.43
C SER A 41 2.28 2.10 16.29
N LYS A 42 2.01 3.38 16.08
CA LYS A 42 2.70 4.22 15.09
C LYS A 42 3.55 5.24 15.82
N MET A 43 4.84 5.31 15.50
CA MET A 43 5.74 6.30 16.04
C MET A 43 6.07 7.35 14.98
N VAL A 44 5.84 8.60 15.35
CA VAL A 44 6.15 9.77 14.53
C VAL A 44 7.32 10.50 15.17
N ILE A 45 8.44 10.59 14.48
CA ILE A 45 9.61 11.35 14.94
C ILE A 45 9.69 12.67 14.19
N LEU A 46 9.51 13.77 14.91
CA LEU A 46 9.72 15.12 14.41
C LEU A 46 11.02 15.67 14.99
N SER A 47 12.02 15.96 14.14
CA SER A 47 13.25 16.62 14.56
C SER A 47 13.13 18.13 14.33
N ILE A 48 12.96 18.87 15.41
CA ILE A 48 12.90 20.34 15.39
C ILE A 48 14.08 20.88 16.20
N PRO A 49 14.99 21.67 15.61
CA PRO A 49 16.09 22.26 16.35
C PRO A 49 15.54 23.35 17.28
N LEU A 50 15.73 23.15 18.59
CA LEU A 50 15.38 24.12 19.62
C LEU A 50 16.63 24.81 20.16
N GLN A 51 16.57 26.13 20.32
CA GLN A 51 17.59 26.87 21.05
C GLN A 51 17.41 26.71 22.57
N PRO A 52 18.45 26.91 23.39
CA PRO A 52 18.30 26.93 24.83
C PRO A 52 17.18 27.89 25.27
N ASP A 53 16.36 27.48 26.24
CA ASP A 53 15.21 28.22 26.77
C ASP A 53 14.03 28.45 25.80
N GLN A 54 14.10 27.88 24.61
CA GLN A 54 12.98 27.91 23.66
C GLN A 54 11.89 26.91 24.04
N ARG A 55 10.62 27.32 23.89
CA ARG A 55 9.46 26.45 24.12
C ARG A 55 8.86 25.97 22.82
N ALA A 56 8.51 24.68 22.76
CA ALA A 56 7.77 24.10 21.66
C ALA A 56 6.46 23.49 22.19
N GLN A 57 5.39 23.70 21.45
CA GLN A 57 4.10 23.06 21.70
C GLN A 57 3.73 22.23 20.47
N PHE A 58 3.42 20.97 20.72
CA PHE A 58 3.00 20.01 19.70
C PHE A 58 1.53 19.70 19.90
N ASN A 59 0.71 19.88 18.87
CA ASN A 59 -0.66 19.42 18.82
C ASN A 59 -0.72 18.37 17.72
N LEU A 60 -1.25 17.20 18.03
CA LEU A 60 -1.46 16.12 17.06
C LEU A 60 -2.92 15.69 17.15
N ASP A 61 -3.66 15.95 16.07
CA ASP A 61 -5.04 15.49 15.91
C ASP A 61 -5.05 14.32 14.94
N TYR A 62 -5.65 13.20 15.33
CA TYR A 62 -5.73 12.00 14.48
C TYR A 62 -7.04 11.25 14.73
N GLN A 63 -7.44 10.48 13.72
CA GLN A 63 -8.56 9.55 13.78
C GLN A 63 -8.04 8.14 13.53
N MET A 64 -8.53 7.18 14.28
CA MET A 64 -8.23 5.77 14.09
C MET A 64 -9.48 4.92 14.34
N LEU A 65 -9.62 3.82 13.60
CA LEU A 65 -10.65 2.84 13.85
C LEU A 65 -10.18 1.87 14.94
N ILE A 66 -11.04 1.64 15.93
CA ILE A 66 -10.81 0.66 17.00
C ILE A 66 -11.71 -0.55 16.73
N PRO A 67 -11.16 -1.69 16.28
CA PRO A 67 -11.96 -2.89 16.05
C PRO A 67 -12.39 -3.52 17.38
N ARG A 68 -13.60 -4.10 17.40
CA ARG A 68 -14.05 -4.94 18.50
C ARG A 68 -13.39 -6.32 18.42
N ARG A 69 -12.61 -6.68 19.42
CA ARG A 69 -11.92 -7.97 19.51
C ARG A 69 -12.15 -8.59 20.87
N ARG A 70 -12.42 -9.90 20.93
CA ARG A 70 -12.66 -10.63 22.18
C ARG A 70 -13.67 -9.95 23.10
N GLY A 71 -14.69 -9.32 22.50
CA GLY A 71 -15.78 -8.67 23.24
C GLY A 71 -15.44 -7.29 23.81
N ASN A 72 -14.37 -6.65 23.38
CA ASN A 72 -14.00 -5.31 23.83
C ASN A 72 -13.47 -4.46 22.67
N TYR A 73 -13.69 -3.15 22.76
CA TYR A 73 -12.93 -2.13 22.07
C TYR A 73 -11.76 -1.72 22.98
N GLU A 74 -10.57 -1.69 22.44
CA GLU A 74 -9.36 -1.34 23.19
C GLU A 74 -8.66 -0.15 22.58
N HIS A 75 -8.44 0.90 23.38
CA HIS A 75 -7.64 2.07 23.00
C HIS A 75 -6.42 2.17 23.91
N LYS A 76 -5.23 2.28 23.29
CA LYS A 76 -3.96 2.33 23.97
C LYS A 76 -3.26 3.67 23.74
N VAL A 77 -2.77 4.27 24.83
CA VAL A 77 -1.95 5.47 24.81
C VAL A 77 -0.62 5.16 25.52
N SER A 78 0.47 5.20 24.75
CA SER A 78 1.80 4.96 25.31
C SER A 78 2.35 6.19 26.01
N LEU A 79 2.73 6.04 27.28
CA LEU A 79 3.22 7.11 28.16
C LEU A 79 4.67 6.82 28.53
N PHE A 80 5.63 7.41 27.80
CA PHE A 80 7.08 7.24 28.00
C PHE A 80 7.81 8.58 28.01
N PRO A 81 7.54 9.48 28.99
CA PRO A 81 8.21 10.78 29.04
C PRO A 81 9.69 10.70 29.46
N GLU A 82 10.19 9.53 29.93
CA GLU A 82 11.55 9.28 30.41
C GLU A 82 12.04 10.23 31.52
N GLN A 83 11.10 10.92 32.15
CA GLN A 83 11.35 11.85 33.26
C GLN A 83 10.06 12.13 34.03
N ILE A 84 10.18 12.70 35.24
CA ILE A 84 9.03 13.24 35.95
C ILE A 84 8.58 14.52 35.23
N VAL A 85 7.30 14.60 34.88
CA VAL A 85 6.70 15.77 34.22
C VAL A 85 5.66 16.44 35.12
N ASP A 86 5.48 17.75 34.95
CA ASP A 86 4.61 18.56 35.79
C ASP A 86 3.14 18.14 35.68
N ASP A 87 2.68 17.80 34.50
CA ASP A 87 1.30 17.39 34.26
C ASP A 87 1.22 16.31 33.14
N ILE A 88 0.48 15.26 33.42
CA ILE A 88 0.04 14.23 32.48
C ILE A 88 -1.46 14.13 32.62
N LEU A 89 -2.19 14.27 31.55
CA LEU A 89 -3.64 14.08 31.50
C LEU A 89 -3.99 13.18 30.31
N VAL A 90 -4.59 12.03 30.60
CA VAL A 90 -5.35 11.25 29.62
C VAL A 90 -6.82 11.48 29.96
N ASP A 91 -7.55 12.14 29.06
CA ASP A 91 -8.97 12.45 29.22
C ASP A 91 -9.74 11.86 28.04
N THR A 92 -10.55 10.86 28.30
CA THR A 92 -11.23 10.07 27.27
C THR A 92 -12.73 10.12 27.49
N ALA A 93 -13.51 10.48 26.46
CA ALA A 93 -14.95 10.32 26.42
C ALA A 93 -15.32 9.12 25.54
N ILE A 94 -16.06 8.16 26.11
CA ILE A 94 -16.70 7.09 25.34
C ILE A 94 -18.12 7.56 25.04
N VAL A 95 -18.50 7.53 23.76
CA VAL A 95 -19.84 7.97 23.31
C VAL A 95 -20.43 6.90 22.39
N GLU A 96 -21.47 6.21 22.88
CA GLU A 96 -22.09 5.09 22.18
C GLU A 96 -23.62 5.24 22.07
N PRO A 97 -24.18 5.34 20.86
CA PRO A 97 -25.62 5.48 20.68
C PRO A 97 -26.46 4.37 21.30
N GLN A 98 -25.96 3.12 21.27
CA GLN A 98 -26.61 1.95 21.85
C GLN A 98 -26.45 1.85 23.37
N GLY A 99 -25.53 2.59 23.93
CA GLY A 99 -25.17 2.56 25.35
C GLY A 99 -23.89 1.77 25.62
N ILE A 100 -23.25 2.11 26.73
CA ILE A 100 -22.00 1.52 27.22
C ILE A 100 -22.35 0.46 28.26
N ALA A 101 -21.88 -0.76 28.06
CA ALA A 101 -22.11 -1.87 28.98
C ALA A 101 -21.06 -1.92 30.11
N VAL A 102 -19.79 -1.72 29.77
CA VAL A 102 -18.66 -1.76 30.69
C VAL A 102 -17.51 -0.93 30.16
N ALA A 103 -16.72 -0.33 31.05
CA ALA A 103 -15.42 0.24 30.72
C ALA A 103 -14.45 0.04 31.89
N SER A 104 -13.18 -0.19 31.57
CA SER A 104 -12.09 -0.39 32.53
C SER A 104 -10.80 0.17 31.97
N ALA A 105 -9.96 0.77 32.82
CA ALA A 105 -8.66 1.27 32.42
C ALA A 105 -7.52 0.52 33.12
N TYR A 106 -6.40 0.42 32.45
CA TYR A 106 -5.21 -0.29 32.89
C TYR A 106 -3.96 0.55 32.68
N LEU A 107 -2.96 0.34 33.50
CA LEU A 107 -1.58 0.84 33.25
C LEU A 107 -0.64 -0.35 33.35
N ASN A 108 0.05 -0.69 32.25
CA ASN A 108 0.90 -1.90 32.16
C ASN A 108 0.17 -3.15 32.67
N ASP A 109 -1.02 -3.44 32.13
CA ASP A 109 -1.91 -4.57 32.46
C ASP A 109 -2.42 -4.61 33.92
N LYS A 110 -2.09 -3.63 34.73
CA LYS A 110 -2.65 -3.49 36.08
C LYS A 110 -3.87 -2.61 36.03
N ALA A 111 -5.01 -3.17 36.48
CA ALA A 111 -6.25 -2.41 36.56
C ALA A 111 -6.06 -1.15 37.43
N LEU A 112 -6.56 -0.01 36.92
CA LEU A 112 -6.62 1.22 37.66
C LEU A 112 -7.90 1.17 38.51
N ASP A 113 -7.74 0.72 39.73
CA ASP A 113 -8.85 0.68 40.71
C ASP A 113 -9.12 2.11 41.18
N GLY A 114 -10.39 2.53 41.06
CA GLY A 114 -10.86 3.80 41.64
C GLY A 114 -10.74 3.82 43.15
N ASN A 115 -9.50 3.80 43.69
CA ASN A 115 -9.28 4.00 45.09
C ASN A 115 -9.70 5.43 45.44
N PRO A 116 -10.67 5.64 46.33
CA PRO A 116 -11.11 6.98 46.74
C PRO A 116 -10.00 7.89 47.28
N GLN A 117 -8.85 7.34 47.62
CA GLN A 117 -7.67 8.07 48.09
C GLN A 117 -6.67 8.38 46.97
N ASP A 118 -6.83 7.77 45.77
CA ASP A 118 -5.99 8.02 44.60
C ASP A 118 -6.82 8.74 43.52
N LEU A 119 -6.86 10.07 43.57
CA LEU A 119 -7.56 10.91 42.60
C LEU A 119 -6.89 10.91 41.21
N SER A 120 -5.90 10.06 40.97
CA SER A 120 -5.24 9.97 39.67
C SER A 120 -6.10 9.30 38.60
N TYR A 121 -7.16 8.56 38.99
CA TYR A 121 -8.09 7.90 38.07
C TYR A 121 -9.54 8.18 38.47
N LEU A 122 -10.33 8.65 37.53
CA LEU A 122 -11.76 8.92 37.69
C LEU A 122 -12.52 8.34 36.51
N ILE A 123 -13.69 7.77 36.79
CA ILE A 123 -14.66 7.35 35.78
C ILE A 123 -16.03 7.96 36.11
N ASP A 124 -16.57 8.76 35.18
CA ASP A 124 -17.92 9.33 35.28
C ASP A 124 -18.88 8.55 34.39
N GLN A 125 -19.90 7.98 34.99
CA GLN A 125 -20.96 7.17 34.38
C GLN A 125 -22.31 7.87 34.46
N SER A 126 -22.36 9.19 34.45
CA SER A 126 -23.57 9.98 34.62
C SER A 126 -24.63 9.73 33.53
N SER A 127 -24.24 9.22 32.38
CA SER A 127 -25.10 8.80 31.26
C SER A 127 -24.79 7.38 30.82
N ASN A 128 -25.81 6.60 30.44
CA ASN A 128 -25.59 5.26 29.89
C ASN A 128 -25.00 5.28 28.46
N ARG A 129 -24.93 6.43 27.81
CA ARG A 129 -24.42 6.61 26.43
C ARG A 129 -23.14 7.44 26.35
N ARG A 130 -22.74 8.07 27.45
CA ARG A 130 -21.50 8.84 27.53
C ARG A 130 -20.84 8.62 28.87
N TRP A 131 -19.65 8.03 28.85
CA TRP A 131 -18.79 7.90 30.03
C TRP A 131 -17.52 8.70 29.80
N GLN A 132 -16.98 9.28 30.87
CA GLN A 132 -15.71 9.99 30.83
C GLN A 132 -14.71 9.30 31.73
N VAL A 133 -13.52 9.02 31.21
CA VAL A 133 -12.44 8.36 31.92
C VAL A 133 -11.23 9.29 31.93
N GLN A 134 -10.77 9.65 33.11
CA GLN A 134 -9.61 10.54 33.29
C GLN A 134 -8.51 9.82 34.08
N TYR A 135 -7.27 9.95 33.58
CA TYR A 135 -6.08 9.53 34.30
C TYR A 135 -5.10 10.71 34.37
N ARG A 136 -4.84 11.19 35.60
CA ARG A 136 -4.00 12.38 35.86
C ARG A 136 -3.07 12.14 37.06
N PRO A 137 -1.98 11.41 36.91
CA PRO A 137 -1.06 11.09 37.99
C PRO A 137 -0.25 12.30 38.42
N SER A 138 -0.32 12.65 39.69
CA SER A 138 0.54 13.69 40.29
C SER A 138 2.02 13.33 40.19
N THR A 139 2.92 14.32 40.27
CA THR A 139 4.38 14.10 40.32
C THR A 139 4.78 13.14 41.43
N ARG A 140 4.12 13.18 42.60
CA ARG A 140 4.30 12.22 43.70
C ARG A 140 3.92 10.80 43.27
N ARG A 141 2.85 10.62 42.48
CA ARG A 141 2.41 9.33 41.98
C ARG A 141 3.37 8.79 40.93
N GLN A 142 3.85 9.64 40.05
CA GLN A 142 4.87 9.31 39.07
C GLN A 142 6.13 8.78 39.76
N LEU A 143 6.67 9.52 40.75
CA LEU A 143 7.81 9.09 41.58
C LEU A 143 7.60 7.76 42.32
N ALA A 144 6.37 7.50 42.75
CA ALA A 144 6.05 6.23 43.42
C ALA A 144 6.02 5.03 42.42
N LEU A 145 5.86 5.29 41.13
CA LEU A 145 5.92 4.26 40.08
C LEU A 145 7.37 4.00 39.66
N SER A 146 8.13 5.07 39.37
CA SER A 146 9.55 5.00 38.97
C SER A 146 10.25 6.34 39.20
N SER A 147 11.57 6.32 39.43
CA SER A 147 12.45 7.51 39.49
C SER A 147 12.46 8.27 38.16
N ASP A 148 12.26 7.55 37.06
CA ASP A 148 12.31 8.07 35.68
C ASP A 148 10.92 8.44 35.13
N GLY A 149 9.92 8.49 36.02
CA GLY A 149 8.55 8.82 35.67
C GLY A 149 7.72 7.61 35.22
N ILE A 150 6.63 7.88 34.52
CA ILE A 150 5.77 6.83 33.99
C ILE A 150 6.44 6.21 32.77
N ALA A 151 6.50 4.88 32.73
CA ALA A 151 6.91 4.11 31.57
C ALA A 151 5.91 2.98 31.36
N GLY A 152 5.04 3.13 30.36
CA GLY A 152 4.05 2.11 30.05
C GLY A 152 2.83 2.58 29.30
N ASP A 153 1.95 1.65 29.02
CA ASP A 153 0.75 1.85 28.25
C ASP A 153 -0.47 2.08 29.16
N PHE A 154 -1.15 3.21 28.95
CA PHE A 154 -2.50 3.40 29.44
C PHE A 154 -3.46 2.74 28.45
N VAL A 155 -4.23 1.75 28.90
CA VAL A 155 -5.16 0.99 28.07
C VAL A 155 -6.58 1.19 28.58
N LEU A 156 -7.46 1.67 27.72
CA LEU A 156 -8.89 1.76 27.98
C LEU A 156 -9.60 0.64 27.21
N ARG A 157 -10.30 -0.24 27.93
CA ARG A 157 -11.17 -1.28 27.37
C ARG A 157 -12.61 -0.97 27.67
N TYR A 158 -13.49 -1.06 26.68
CA TYR A 158 -14.92 -0.93 26.89
C TYR A 158 -15.71 -1.84 25.95
N ASP A 159 -16.95 -2.10 26.28
CA ASP A 159 -17.93 -2.77 25.42
C ASP A 159 -19.29 -2.06 25.46
N THR A 160 -20.07 -2.26 24.40
CA THR A 160 -21.35 -1.64 24.20
C THR A 160 -22.50 -2.59 24.56
N VAL A 161 -23.72 -2.05 24.60
CA VAL A 161 -24.92 -2.87 24.75
C VAL A 161 -25.28 -3.55 23.44
N HIS A 162 -25.37 -4.89 23.41
CA HIS A 162 -25.69 -5.67 22.23
C HIS A 162 -27.09 -6.26 22.32
N ASN A 163 -27.87 -6.15 21.22
CA ASN A 163 -29.20 -6.69 21.08
C ASN A 163 -29.24 -7.91 20.16
N TYR A 164 -30.37 -8.61 20.16
CA TYR A 164 -30.64 -9.70 19.20
C TYR A 164 -31.33 -9.15 17.94
N ASP A 165 -30.60 -8.37 17.17
CA ASP A 165 -31.07 -7.71 15.94
C ASP A 165 -29.95 -7.58 14.90
N ALA A 166 -30.17 -6.88 13.80
CA ALA A 166 -29.16 -6.65 12.78
C ALA A 166 -28.16 -5.54 13.15
N GLY A 167 -28.09 -5.13 14.41
CA GLY A 167 -27.15 -4.15 14.92
C GLY A 167 -27.58 -2.69 14.73
N VAL A 168 -26.66 -1.77 14.94
CA VAL A 168 -26.93 -0.33 14.94
C VAL A 168 -26.55 0.29 13.62
N ILE A 169 -27.46 1.08 13.03
CA ILE A 169 -27.21 1.84 11.81
C ILE A 169 -27.13 3.32 12.18
N GLN A 170 -25.99 3.92 12.00
CA GLN A 170 -25.74 5.35 12.15
C GLN A 170 -25.74 6.01 10.78
N ILE A 171 -26.41 7.18 10.65
CA ILE A 171 -26.53 7.91 9.38
C ILE A 171 -26.26 9.38 9.61
N LYS A 172 -25.36 9.97 8.81
CA LYS A 172 -25.05 11.41 8.82
C LYS A 172 -24.49 11.83 7.44
N ASN A 173 -24.92 12.96 6.94
CA ASN A 173 -24.43 13.54 5.68
C ASN A 173 -24.45 12.55 4.50
N ASN A 174 -25.52 11.75 4.39
CA ASN A 174 -25.72 10.69 3.41
C ASN A 174 -24.77 9.49 3.54
N TYR A 175 -23.89 9.42 4.52
CA TYR A 175 -23.11 8.24 4.82
C TYR A 175 -23.77 7.42 5.92
N PHE A 176 -23.67 6.09 5.82
CA PHE A 176 -24.11 5.22 6.90
C PHE A 176 -23.03 4.21 7.27
N VAL A 177 -23.06 3.84 8.54
CA VAL A 177 -22.24 2.78 9.13
C VAL A 177 -23.16 1.85 9.90
N GLN A 178 -23.15 0.57 9.59
CA GLN A 178 -23.86 -0.47 10.35
C GLN A 178 -22.86 -1.31 11.11
N HIS A 179 -23.03 -1.37 12.42
CA HIS A 179 -22.27 -2.21 13.33
C HIS A 179 -23.10 -3.45 13.68
N PHE A 180 -22.64 -4.63 13.29
CA PHE A 180 -23.31 -5.89 13.52
C PHE A 180 -22.58 -6.74 14.55
N SER A 181 -23.15 -6.87 15.73
CA SER A 181 -22.61 -7.66 16.83
C SER A 181 -23.77 -8.24 17.69
N PRO A 182 -24.61 -9.14 17.14
CA PRO A 182 -25.78 -9.66 17.83
C PRO A 182 -25.40 -10.46 19.06
N SER A 183 -26.21 -10.32 20.13
CA SER A 183 -26.10 -11.11 21.37
C SER A 183 -27.06 -12.30 21.40
N GLY A 184 -26.87 -13.21 22.35
CA GLY A 184 -27.80 -14.31 22.62
C GLY A 184 -27.76 -15.47 21.63
N LEU A 185 -26.75 -15.51 20.74
CA LEU A 185 -26.56 -16.61 19.80
C LEU A 185 -25.85 -17.80 20.45
N ALA A 186 -26.23 -19.00 20.05
CA ALA A 186 -25.56 -20.22 20.47
C ALA A 186 -24.25 -20.40 19.67
N VAL A 187 -23.21 -20.84 20.35
CA VAL A 187 -21.94 -21.12 19.68
C VAL A 187 -22.04 -22.41 18.88
N LEU A 188 -21.62 -22.31 17.62
CA LEU A 188 -21.56 -23.43 16.70
C LEU A 188 -20.45 -24.42 17.06
N ARG A 189 -20.65 -25.70 16.72
CA ARG A 189 -19.57 -26.68 16.75
C ARG A 189 -18.56 -26.34 15.63
N LYS A 190 -17.29 -26.67 15.87
CA LYS A 190 -16.25 -26.46 14.88
C LYS A 190 -15.39 -27.69 14.66
N ASN A 191 -14.83 -27.76 13.46
CA ASN A 191 -13.74 -28.65 13.11
C ASN A 191 -12.51 -27.81 12.83
N VAL A 192 -11.41 -28.06 13.54
CA VAL A 192 -10.17 -27.31 13.37
C VAL A 192 -9.02 -28.23 12.97
N VAL A 193 -8.37 -27.93 11.87
CA VAL A 193 -7.12 -28.58 11.49
C VAL A 193 -5.96 -27.62 11.76
N PHE A 194 -5.07 -28.00 12.68
CA PHE A 194 -3.83 -27.30 12.95
C PHE A 194 -2.74 -27.86 12.05
N VAL A 195 -2.26 -27.03 11.10
CA VAL A 195 -1.19 -27.35 10.17
C VAL A 195 0.08 -26.69 10.68
N ILE A 196 1.04 -27.47 11.17
CA ILE A 196 2.17 -26.98 11.98
C ILE A 196 3.47 -27.25 11.28
N ASP A 197 4.17 -26.19 10.95
CA ASP A 197 5.53 -26.28 10.43
C ASP A 197 6.49 -26.78 11.52
N ILE A 198 7.19 -27.85 11.24
CA ILE A 198 8.26 -28.41 12.07
C ILE A 198 9.59 -28.47 11.30
N SER A 199 9.77 -27.59 10.29
CA SER A 199 11.01 -27.47 9.55
C SER A 199 12.17 -26.98 10.43
N ASP A 200 13.41 -27.13 9.94
CA ASP A 200 14.62 -26.73 10.69
C ASP A 200 14.62 -25.25 11.11
N SER A 201 13.97 -24.38 10.36
CA SER A 201 13.82 -22.95 10.68
C SER A 201 12.97 -22.70 11.93
N MET A 202 12.08 -23.64 12.30
CA MET A 202 11.29 -23.62 13.52
C MET A 202 12.06 -24.09 14.78
N ALA A 203 13.32 -24.52 14.64
CA ALA A 203 14.07 -25.08 15.77
C ALA A 203 14.19 -24.15 16.98
N GLY A 204 14.24 -24.73 18.17
CA GLY A 204 14.47 -24.03 19.43
C GLY A 204 13.25 -23.31 19.98
N ALA A 205 13.35 -22.01 20.25
CA ALA A 205 12.31 -21.24 20.95
C ALA A 205 10.98 -21.18 20.17
N LYS A 206 11.02 -21.10 18.84
CA LYS A 206 9.80 -20.99 18.00
C LYS A 206 8.92 -22.24 18.16
N LEU A 207 9.48 -23.43 17.93
CA LEU A 207 8.76 -24.69 18.07
C LEU A 207 8.25 -24.89 19.51
N GLN A 208 9.03 -24.51 20.52
CA GLN A 208 8.61 -24.60 21.92
C GLN A 208 7.42 -23.71 22.22
N GLN A 209 7.43 -22.45 21.75
CA GLN A 209 6.32 -21.51 21.89
C GLN A 209 5.04 -22.03 21.20
N VAL A 210 5.17 -22.60 20.01
CA VAL A 210 4.04 -23.25 19.30
C VAL A 210 3.49 -24.41 20.13
N LYS A 211 4.34 -25.29 20.68
CA LYS A 211 3.92 -26.40 21.54
C LYS A 211 3.15 -25.91 22.77
N ASP A 212 3.66 -24.87 23.43
CA ASP A 212 3.05 -24.35 24.65
C ASP A 212 1.69 -23.70 24.37
N ALA A 213 1.60 -22.85 23.33
CA ALA A 213 0.34 -22.27 22.89
C ALA A 213 -0.68 -23.34 22.47
N LEU A 214 -0.25 -24.31 21.66
CA LEU A 214 -1.14 -25.36 21.19
C LEU A 214 -1.72 -26.20 22.34
N LYS A 215 -0.92 -26.45 23.39
CA LYS A 215 -1.41 -27.14 24.61
C LYS A 215 -2.48 -26.34 25.33
N THR A 216 -2.35 -25.01 25.40
CA THR A 216 -3.37 -24.12 25.97
C THR A 216 -4.62 -24.10 25.09
N ILE A 217 -4.47 -23.94 23.79
CA ILE A 217 -5.57 -23.98 22.81
C ILE A 217 -6.37 -25.28 22.90
N LEU A 218 -5.67 -26.42 23.07
CA LEU A 218 -6.31 -27.72 23.24
C LEU A 218 -7.15 -27.82 24.53
N ASP A 219 -6.74 -27.13 25.60
CA ASP A 219 -7.53 -27.09 26.87
C ASP A 219 -8.82 -26.28 26.70
N ASP A 220 -8.85 -25.28 25.82
CA ASP A 220 -10.00 -24.41 25.58
C ASP A 220 -10.99 -25.00 24.57
N MET A 221 -10.66 -26.12 23.93
CA MET A 221 -11.56 -26.77 23.00
C MET A 221 -12.76 -27.37 23.72
N ARG A 222 -13.95 -27.21 23.12
CA ARG A 222 -15.19 -27.77 23.71
C ARG A 222 -15.30 -29.25 23.40
N PRO A 223 -15.93 -30.03 24.29
CA PRO A 223 -16.04 -31.49 24.11
C PRO A 223 -16.68 -31.96 22.80
N ASN A 224 -17.55 -31.11 22.22
CA ASN A 224 -18.23 -31.40 20.96
C ASN A 224 -17.52 -30.88 19.70
N ASP A 225 -16.39 -30.18 19.87
CA ASP A 225 -15.53 -29.78 18.76
C ASP A 225 -14.66 -30.96 18.31
N LYS A 226 -14.25 -30.94 17.05
CA LYS A 226 -13.30 -31.92 16.53
C LYS A 226 -12.05 -31.21 16.02
N PHE A 227 -10.92 -31.87 16.12
CA PHE A 227 -9.65 -31.31 15.64
C PHE A 227 -8.75 -32.39 15.04
N ASN A 228 -7.74 -31.96 14.30
CA ASN A 228 -6.58 -32.75 13.97
C ASN A 228 -5.33 -31.88 14.02
N ILE A 229 -4.16 -32.50 14.20
CA ILE A 229 -2.86 -31.82 14.21
C ILE A 229 -2.04 -32.48 13.10
N LEU A 230 -1.60 -31.63 12.16
CA LEU A 230 -0.82 -32.02 10.98
C LEU A 230 0.54 -31.33 11.03
N PRO A 231 1.51 -31.90 11.76
CA PRO A 231 2.88 -31.40 11.66
C PRO A 231 3.42 -31.75 10.27
N PHE A 232 4.14 -30.80 9.67
CA PHE A 232 4.69 -30.99 8.33
C PHE A 232 6.14 -30.51 8.21
N HIS A 233 6.84 -31.21 7.38
CA HIS A 233 8.19 -30.93 6.87
C HIS A 233 8.25 -31.30 5.37
N SER A 234 9.15 -32.12 4.89
CA SER A 234 9.09 -32.73 3.53
C SER A 234 7.88 -33.65 3.35
N GLN A 235 7.33 -34.16 4.46
CA GLN A 235 6.12 -35.00 4.52
C GLN A 235 5.13 -34.40 5.50
N VAL A 236 3.89 -34.91 5.49
CA VAL A 236 2.81 -34.53 6.42
C VAL A 236 2.54 -35.71 7.33
N GLU A 237 2.63 -35.47 8.63
CA GLU A 237 2.24 -36.40 9.67
C GLU A 237 0.82 -36.05 10.18
N PHE A 238 0.21 -36.91 10.97
CA PHE A 238 -1.15 -36.74 11.46
C PHE A 238 -1.27 -37.27 12.87
N LEU A 239 -1.96 -36.53 13.74
CA LEU A 239 -2.37 -37.07 15.04
C LEU A 239 -3.28 -38.30 14.83
N ASP A 240 -4.26 -38.19 13.93
CA ASP A 240 -5.04 -39.32 13.39
C ASP A 240 -5.19 -39.15 11.87
N ARG A 241 -4.68 -40.11 11.12
CA ARG A 241 -4.69 -40.05 9.66
C ARG A 241 -6.05 -40.27 9.02
N TYR A 242 -6.96 -40.92 9.74
CA TYR A 242 -8.19 -41.42 9.17
C TYR A 242 -9.42 -40.59 9.53
N LYS A 243 -9.37 -39.82 10.61
CA LYS A 243 -10.54 -39.07 11.09
C LYS A 243 -10.14 -37.84 11.91
N MET A 244 -11.08 -36.91 12.03
CA MET A 244 -10.98 -35.83 13.02
C MET A 244 -11.17 -36.41 14.42
N VAL A 245 -10.47 -35.89 15.40
CA VAL A 245 -10.46 -36.35 16.80
C VAL A 245 -11.42 -35.48 17.62
N GLU A 246 -12.34 -36.09 18.37
CA GLU A 246 -13.20 -35.35 19.30
C GLU A 246 -12.38 -34.75 20.44
N ALA A 247 -12.71 -33.50 20.83
CA ALA A 247 -12.03 -32.80 21.91
C ALA A 247 -12.41 -33.32 23.30
N SER A 248 -12.48 -34.64 23.47
CA SER A 248 -12.67 -35.26 24.77
C SER A 248 -11.42 -35.14 25.63
N ARG A 249 -11.57 -35.14 26.95
CA ARG A 249 -10.46 -35.04 27.89
C ARG A 249 -9.34 -36.08 27.64
N ALA A 250 -9.71 -37.30 27.27
CA ALA A 250 -8.75 -38.38 26.99
C ALA A 250 -7.97 -38.09 25.70
N ASN A 251 -8.65 -37.59 24.66
CA ASN A 251 -8.04 -37.25 23.38
C ASN A 251 -7.16 -36.00 23.49
N ILE A 252 -7.55 -35.00 24.30
CA ILE A 252 -6.74 -33.83 24.60
C ILE A 252 -5.40 -34.22 25.25
N ILE A 253 -5.43 -35.12 26.22
CA ILE A 253 -4.21 -35.64 26.88
C ILE A 253 -3.31 -36.34 25.84
N THR A 254 -3.89 -37.13 24.93
CA THR A 254 -3.15 -37.83 23.88
C THR A 254 -2.56 -36.82 22.88
N ALA A 255 -3.32 -35.80 22.47
CA ALA A 255 -2.88 -34.76 21.56
C ALA A 255 -1.74 -33.93 22.18
N LYS A 256 -1.82 -33.59 23.46
CA LYS A 256 -0.72 -32.87 24.16
C LYS A 256 0.58 -33.67 24.20
N ARG A 257 0.52 -34.99 24.41
CA ARG A 257 1.72 -35.84 24.30
C ARG A 257 2.28 -35.85 22.88
N PHE A 258 1.40 -35.97 21.89
CA PHE A 258 1.82 -35.88 20.49
C PHE A 258 2.51 -34.53 20.18
N VAL A 259 1.99 -33.42 20.71
CA VAL A 259 2.61 -32.09 20.58
C VAL A 259 3.96 -32.02 21.29
N ASP A 260 4.08 -32.60 22.51
CA ASP A 260 5.36 -32.64 23.22
C ASP A 260 6.44 -33.42 22.47
N ASP A 261 6.05 -34.47 21.72
CA ASP A 261 6.95 -35.34 20.98
C ASP A 261 7.37 -34.76 19.61
N LEU A 262 6.83 -33.60 19.17
CA LEU A 262 7.24 -32.95 17.92
C LEU A 262 8.71 -32.56 17.99
N VAL A 263 9.44 -32.85 16.93
CA VAL A 263 10.85 -32.47 16.75
C VAL A 263 11.04 -31.90 15.37
N GLU A 264 11.98 -30.99 15.24
CA GLU A 264 12.33 -30.36 13.97
C GLU A 264 12.82 -31.38 12.94
N GLN A 265 12.50 -31.13 11.68
CA GLN A 265 12.79 -31.95 10.51
C GLN A 265 13.22 -31.08 9.32
N GLU A 266 13.92 -31.66 8.36
CA GLU A 266 14.34 -30.91 7.17
C GLU A 266 13.18 -30.59 6.22
N ALA A 267 13.22 -29.39 5.60
CA ALA A 267 12.36 -28.90 4.51
C ALA A 267 10.91 -28.55 4.89
N THR A 268 10.24 -27.81 3.99
CA THR A 268 8.91 -27.21 4.21
C THR A 268 8.00 -27.47 3.02
N ASN A 269 7.04 -28.40 3.12
CA ASN A 269 6.08 -28.74 2.06
C ASN A 269 4.68 -28.18 2.40
N LEU A 270 4.57 -26.86 2.40
CA LEU A 270 3.36 -26.15 2.80
C LEU A 270 2.15 -26.50 1.93
N ASN A 271 2.34 -26.52 0.60
CA ASN A 271 1.28 -26.85 -0.36
C ASN A 271 0.59 -28.18 -0.01
N LYS A 272 1.38 -29.22 0.19
CA LYS A 272 0.83 -30.54 0.52
C LYS A 272 0.14 -30.55 1.88
N ALA A 273 0.71 -29.86 2.87
CA ALA A 273 0.18 -29.84 4.22
C ALA A 273 -1.23 -29.20 4.27
N ILE A 274 -1.43 -28.09 3.56
CA ILE A 274 -2.74 -27.43 3.48
C ILE A 274 -3.74 -28.31 2.73
N ILE A 275 -3.35 -28.87 1.58
CA ILE A 275 -4.23 -29.77 0.80
C ILE A 275 -4.65 -30.98 1.63
N ASP A 276 -3.73 -31.61 2.35
CA ASP A 276 -4.04 -32.74 3.21
C ASP A 276 -4.98 -32.33 4.36
N GLY A 277 -4.80 -31.11 4.93
CA GLY A 277 -5.70 -30.55 5.94
C GLY A 277 -7.12 -30.35 5.43
N VAL A 278 -7.28 -29.76 4.23
CA VAL A 278 -8.59 -29.60 3.59
C VAL A 278 -9.25 -30.94 3.32
N ASN A 279 -8.47 -31.92 2.85
CA ASN A 279 -8.99 -33.27 2.61
C ASN A 279 -9.49 -33.95 3.90
N GLN A 280 -8.85 -33.68 5.04
CA GLN A 280 -9.33 -34.17 6.35
C GLN A 280 -10.70 -33.56 6.71
N LEU A 281 -10.87 -32.25 6.53
CA LEU A 281 -12.14 -31.55 6.77
C LEU A 281 -13.23 -32.09 5.85
N ARG A 282 -12.96 -32.23 4.57
CA ARG A 282 -13.90 -32.75 3.57
C ARG A 282 -14.36 -34.18 3.89
N GLN A 283 -13.42 -35.05 4.25
CA GLN A 283 -13.76 -36.44 4.67
C GLN A 283 -14.62 -36.46 5.92
N GLU A 284 -14.41 -35.54 6.86
CA GLU A 284 -15.22 -35.46 8.07
C GLU A 284 -16.65 -34.96 7.76
N GLU A 285 -16.80 -33.99 6.89
CA GLU A 285 -18.11 -33.50 6.44
C GLU A 285 -18.88 -34.58 5.67
N GLU A 286 -18.20 -35.37 4.84
CA GLU A 286 -18.82 -36.50 4.14
C GLU A 286 -19.35 -37.57 5.12
N ARG A 287 -18.62 -37.83 6.21
CA ARG A 287 -19.05 -38.79 7.27
C ARG A 287 -20.27 -38.30 8.05
N ASN A 288 -20.33 -36.98 8.27
CA ASN A 288 -21.37 -36.31 9.04
C ASN A 288 -22.50 -35.78 8.13
N ARG A 289 -22.61 -36.27 6.88
CA ARG A 289 -23.60 -35.78 5.90
C ARG A 289 -25.03 -36.00 6.42
N GLY A 290 -25.75 -34.91 6.66
CA GLY A 290 -27.11 -34.92 7.23
C GLY A 290 -27.20 -34.61 8.71
N GLU A 291 -26.08 -34.39 9.37
CA GLU A 291 -26.02 -33.82 10.72
C GLU A 291 -26.07 -32.28 10.68
N GLU A 292 -26.12 -31.66 11.85
CA GLU A 292 -25.99 -30.19 11.98
C GLU A 292 -24.71 -29.69 11.33
N LYS A 293 -24.83 -28.57 10.62
CA LYS A 293 -23.63 -27.91 10.02
C LYS A 293 -22.62 -27.52 11.11
N VAL A 294 -21.39 -27.84 10.83
CA VAL A 294 -20.22 -27.52 11.67
C VAL A 294 -19.36 -26.53 10.92
N VAL A 295 -18.83 -25.51 11.57
CA VAL A 295 -17.87 -24.56 10.98
C VAL A 295 -16.50 -25.22 10.93
N SER A 296 -15.97 -25.36 9.73
CA SER A 296 -14.67 -26.02 9.49
C SER A 296 -13.62 -25.01 9.10
N MET A 297 -12.41 -25.09 9.70
CA MET A 297 -11.33 -24.14 9.47
C MET A 297 -9.95 -24.79 9.55
N LEU A 298 -8.98 -24.17 8.86
CA LEU A 298 -7.55 -24.47 9.00
C LEU A 298 -6.83 -23.35 9.73
N ILE A 299 -5.90 -23.71 10.60
CA ILE A 299 -4.97 -22.78 11.25
C ILE A 299 -3.57 -23.24 10.88
N VAL A 300 -2.87 -22.47 10.06
CA VAL A 300 -1.55 -22.75 9.54
C VAL A 300 -0.52 -21.97 10.34
N LEU A 301 0.49 -22.65 10.88
CA LEU A 301 1.58 -22.07 11.66
C LEU A 301 2.90 -22.39 10.92
N THR A 302 3.59 -21.37 10.45
CA THR A 302 4.86 -21.53 9.72
C THR A 302 5.76 -20.31 9.93
N ASP A 303 7.07 -20.49 9.77
CA ASP A 303 8.05 -19.39 9.81
C ASP A 303 8.83 -19.25 8.50
N GLY A 304 8.56 -20.09 7.51
CA GLY A 304 9.42 -20.18 6.37
C GLY A 304 8.73 -20.20 5.00
N GLU A 305 9.60 -20.00 4.01
CA GLU A 305 9.23 -20.18 2.60
C GLU A 305 9.08 -21.68 2.26
N PRO A 306 8.21 -22.04 1.32
CA PRO A 306 8.12 -23.40 0.82
C PRO A 306 9.43 -23.86 0.19
N THR A 307 10.09 -24.86 0.78
CA THR A 307 11.39 -25.36 0.31
C THR A 307 11.31 -26.71 -0.38
N TYR A 308 10.19 -27.41 -0.25
CA TYR A 308 9.96 -28.75 -0.81
C TYR A 308 8.57 -28.89 -1.43
N GLY A 309 8.46 -29.71 -2.47
CA GLY A 309 7.21 -29.87 -3.24
C GLY A 309 6.97 -28.69 -4.18
N GLU A 310 5.74 -28.17 -4.18
CA GLU A 310 5.45 -26.91 -4.88
C GLU A 310 6.06 -25.74 -4.12
N LYS A 311 6.80 -24.90 -4.82
CA LYS A 311 7.51 -23.76 -4.24
C LYS A 311 7.05 -22.41 -4.82
N ASP A 312 6.40 -22.45 -5.97
CA ASP A 312 5.84 -21.24 -6.57
C ASP A 312 4.61 -20.79 -5.77
N GLU A 313 4.72 -19.68 -5.09
CA GLU A 313 3.68 -19.12 -4.22
C GLU A 313 2.35 -18.95 -4.95
N ALA A 314 2.39 -18.37 -6.16
CA ALA A 314 1.18 -18.17 -6.95
C ALA A 314 0.53 -19.50 -7.35
N GLN A 315 1.32 -20.57 -7.52
CA GLN A 315 0.79 -21.90 -7.76
C GLN A 315 0.20 -22.51 -6.48
N ILE A 316 0.85 -22.30 -5.33
CA ILE A 316 0.32 -22.73 -4.02
C ILE A 316 -1.02 -22.04 -3.75
N GLU A 317 -1.10 -20.73 -3.94
CA GLU A 317 -2.34 -19.96 -3.78
C GLU A 317 -3.48 -20.51 -4.67
N ARG A 318 -3.19 -20.79 -5.94
CA ARG A 318 -4.17 -21.41 -6.85
C ARG A 318 -4.61 -22.78 -6.37
N ASN A 319 -3.68 -23.67 -6.01
CA ASN A 319 -3.98 -25.02 -5.55
C ASN A 319 -4.85 -25.01 -4.28
N VAL A 320 -4.52 -24.13 -3.32
CA VAL A 320 -5.24 -24.00 -2.06
C VAL A 320 -6.64 -23.44 -2.31
N ARG A 321 -6.78 -22.40 -3.12
CA ARG A 321 -8.08 -21.82 -3.49
C ARG A 321 -8.98 -22.85 -4.20
N GLU A 322 -8.42 -23.63 -5.14
CA GLU A 322 -9.17 -24.68 -5.83
C GLU A 322 -9.61 -25.81 -4.89
N VAL A 323 -8.78 -26.19 -3.92
CA VAL A 323 -9.12 -27.28 -3.02
C VAL A 323 -10.08 -26.80 -1.91
N ILE A 324 -9.99 -25.56 -1.45
CA ILE A 324 -10.92 -24.97 -0.46
C ILE A 324 -12.27 -24.65 -1.09
N ASP A 325 -12.29 -24.13 -2.32
CA ASP A 325 -13.50 -23.80 -3.12
C ASP A 325 -14.56 -22.99 -2.34
N GLY A 326 -14.10 -22.10 -1.43
CA GLY A 326 -14.96 -21.27 -0.59
C GLY A 326 -15.61 -21.98 0.61
N ASP A 327 -15.40 -23.28 0.81
CA ASP A 327 -16.07 -24.06 1.85
C ASP A 327 -15.45 -23.86 3.25
N TYR A 328 -14.17 -23.49 3.33
CA TYR A 328 -13.40 -23.42 4.58
C TYR A 328 -12.69 -22.09 4.76
N SER A 329 -12.52 -21.65 6.00
CA SER A 329 -11.66 -20.52 6.33
C SER A 329 -10.23 -20.98 6.63
N LEU A 330 -9.24 -20.29 6.07
CA LEU A 330 -7.83 -20.53 6.33
C LEU A 330 -7.23 -19.35 7.08
N PHE A 331 -6.75 -19.59 8.29
CA PHE A 331 -6.02 -18.63 9.10
C PHE A 331 -4.53 -18.96 9.07
N ALA A 332 -3.67 -17.94 8.96
CA ALA A 332 -2.23 -18.12 8.88
C ALA A 332 -1.50 -17.36 10.00
N LEU A 333 -0.55 -18.02 10.65
CA LEU A 333 0.28 -17.46 11.70
C LEU A 333 1.74 -17.59 11.31
N GLY A 334 2.39 -16.46 11.03
CA GLY A 334 3.77 -16.38 10.59
C GLY A 334 4.73 -16.04 11.73
N PHE A 335 5.77 -16.86 11.95
CA PHE A 335 6.73 -16.70 13.04
C PHE A 335 8.03 -16.05 12.59
N GLY A 336 8.49 -15.07 13.37
CA GLY A 336 9.79 -14.42 13.17
C GLY A 336 9.78 -13.27 12.17
N GLU A 337 10.95 -12.65 11.99
CA GLU A 337 11.11 -11.50 11.10
C GLU A 337 11.29 -11.92 9.63
N ASP A 338 11.79 -13.13 9.41
CA ASP A 338 12.14 -13.65 8.08
C ASP A 338 10.97 -14.32 7.33
N VAL A 339 9.80 -14.41 7.96
CA VAL A 339 8.61 -15.03 7.37
C VAL A 339 8.10 -14.22 6.17
N ASP A 340 7.72 -14.90 5.09
CA ASP A 340 6.98 -14.29 3.98
C ASP A 340 5.53 -14.01 4.39
N PHE A 341 5.38 -12.97 5.18
CA PHE A 341 4.08 -12.58 5.69
C PHE A 341 3.12 -12.08 4.59
N PRO A 342 3.56 -11.37 3.53
CA PRO A 342 2.72 -11.06 2.38
C PRO A 342 2.08 -12.28 1.72
N PHE A 343 2.85 -13.33 1.48
CA PHE A 343 2.32 -14.57 0.92
C PHE A 343 1.28 -15.21 1.85
N LEU A 344 1.56 -15.30 3.16
CA LEU A 344 0.60 -15.84 4.12
C LEU A 344 -0.68 -15.01 4.21
N THR A 345 -0.57 -13.69 4.09
CA THR A 345 -1.73 -12.79 4.08
C THR A 345 -2.60 -13.03 2.85
N ARG A 346 -2.01 -13.11 1.65
CA ARG A 346 -2.77 -13.44 0.43
C ARG A 346 -3.45 -14.80 0.55
N LEU A 347 -2.72 -15.80 1.02
CA LEU A 347 -3.23 -17.15 1.21
C LEU A 347 -4.46 -17.19 2.15
N ALA A 348 -4.40 -16.45 3.25
CA ALA A 348 -5.49 -16.36 4.22
C ALA A 348 -6.68 -15.55 3.66
N LEU A 349 -6.44 -14.35 3.12
CA LEU A 349 -7.50 -13.46 2.59
C LEU A 349 -8.26 -14.08 1.41
N GLN A 350 -7.57 -14.82 0.54
CA GLN A 350 -8.21 -15.53 -0.57
C GLN A 350 -9.13 -16.69 -0.12
N ASN A 351 -9.00 -17.12 1.15
CA ASN A 351 -9.71 -18.24 1.73
C ASN A 351 -10.46 -17.86 3.03
N HIS A 352 -11.11 -16.68 3.03
CA HIS A 352 -12.01 -16.20 4.11
C HIS A 352 -11.40 -16.19 5.51
N GLY A 353 -10.10 -15.98 5.61
CA GLY A 353 -9.37 -15.89 6.87
C GLY A 353 -8.49 -14.66 6.95
N VAL A 354 -7.67 -14.60 7.98
CA VAL A 354 -6.70 -13.54 8.22
C VAL A 354 -5.35 -14.12 8.59
N ALA A 355 -4.28 -13.36 8.34
CA ALA A 355 -2.94 -13.71 8.80
C ALA A 355 -2.52 -12.85 10.00
N ARG A 356 -1.64 -13.39 10.86
CA ARG A 356 -1.02 -12.69 11.98
C ARG A 356 0.48 -12.96 11.99
N LYS A 357 1.28 -11.92 12.19
CA LYS A 357 2.72 -12.05 12.40
C LYS A 357 3.01 -12.18 13.90
N ILE A 358 3.83 -13.16 14.26
CA ILE A 358 4.28 -13.42 15.64
C ILE A 358 5.75 -13.01 15.73
N PRO A 359 6.09 -11.86 16.35
CA PRO A 359 7.47 -11.41 16.48
C PRO A 359 8.31 -12.38 17.31
N ALA A 360 9.57 -12.54 16.94
CA ALA A 360 10.49 -13.45 17.67
C ALA A 360 10.78 -13.00 19.13
N THR A 361 10.60 -11.72 19.44
CA THR A 361 10.86 -11.12 20.75
C THR A 361 9.65 -11.11 21.68
N ALA A 362 8.45 -11.40 21.15
CA ALA A 362 7.20 -11.39 21.91
C ALA A 362 6.96 -12.73 22.60
N ASP A 363 6.08 -12.75 23.64
CA ASP A 363 5.53 -14.00 24.13
C ASP A 363 4.53 -14.56 23.11
N ALA A 364 5.05 -15.34 22.18
CA ALA A 364 4.29 -15.91 21.07
C ALA A 364 3.13 -16.80 21.57
N SER A 365 3.26 -17.41 22.74
CA SER A 365 2.19 -18.21 23.36
C SER A 365 0.95 -17.37 23.63
N LEU A 366 1.10 -16.19 24.23
CA LEU A 366 -0.03 -15.27 24.50
C LEU A 366 -0.67 -14.73 23.22
N LEU A 367 0.13 -14.43 22.19
CA LEU A 367 -0.38 -13.94 20.90
C LEU A 367 -1.17 -15.02 20.18
N LEU A 368 -0.69 -16.27 20.20
CA LEU A 368 -1.40 -17.41 19.61
C LEU A 368 -2.71 -17.72 20.36
N GLU A 369 -2.69 -17.71 21.67
CA GLU A 369 -3.87 -17.87 22.50
C GLU A 369 -4.89 -16.77 22.20
N GLY A 370 -4.46 -15.51 22.17
CA GLY A 370 -5.31 -14.38 21.86
C GLY A 370 -5.92 -14.45 20.45
N PHE A 371 -5.15 -14.89 19.45
CA PHE A 371 -5.64 -15.11 18.11
C PHE A 371 -6.68 -16.25 18.07
N TYR A 372 -6.38 -17.37 18.74
CA TYR A 372 -7.33 -18.47 18.77
C TYR A 372 -8.65 -18.07 19.46
N GLU A 373 -8.61 -17.30 20.54
CA GLU A 373 -9.82 -16.76 21.20
C GLU A 373 -10.71 -15.97 20.23
N GLU A 374 -10.14 -15.22 19.28
CA GLU A 374 -10.88 -14.45 18.27
C GLU A 374 -11.69 -15.38 17.34
N VAL A 375 -11.16 -16.55 16.99
CA VAL A 375 -11.76 -17.49 16.02
C VAL A 375 -12.35 -18.75 16.66
N ALA A 376 -12.21 -18.90 17.99
CA ALA A 376 -12.61 -20.11 18.71
C ALA A 376 -14.12 -20.35 18.79
N SER A 377 -14.93 -19.31 18.66
CA SER A 377 -16.36 -19.37 18.96
C SER A 377 -17.20 -18.83 17.80
N PRO A 378 -17.36 -19.58 16.68
CA PRO A 378 -18.24 -19.18 15.60
C PRO A 378 -19.70 -19.17 16.09
N LEU A 379 -20.46 -18.14 15.69
CA LEU A 379 -21.87 -17.94 16.04
C LEU A 379 -22.78 -18.04 14.82
N LEU A 380 -22.34 -17.54 13.67
CA LEU A 380 -23.07 -17.53 12.42
C LEU A 380 -22.14 -17.88 11.25
N TYR A 381 -22.73 -18.39 10.17
CA TYR A 381 -22.06 -18.59 8.89
C TYR A 381 -22.98 -18.17 7.73
N ASP A 382 -22.43 -17.97 6.51
CA ASP A 382 -23.13 -17.48 5.32
C ASP A 382 -23.94 -16.21 5.62
N ILE A 383 -23.26 -15.15 6.04
CA ILE A 383 -23.89 -13.88 6.43
C ILE A 383 -23.99 -12.98 5.20
N GLU A 384 -25.21 -12.48 4.90
CA GLU A 384 -25.47 -11.55 3.80
C GLU A 384 -26.29 -10.36 4.30
N PHE A 385 -25.79 -9.15 4.05
CA PHE A 385 -26.50 -7.90 4.34
C PHE A 385 -27.29 -7.44 3.13
N ARG A 386 -28.55 -7.10 3.32
CA ARG A 386 -29.43 -6.50 2.31
C ARG A 386 -30.08 -5.25 2.85
N TYR A 387 -30.11 -4.22 2.04
CA TYR A 387 -30.66 -2.92 2.40
C TYR A 387 -31.87 -2.58 1.53
N SER A 388 -32.75 -1.67 2.05
CA SER A 388 -33.77 -1.03 1.24
C SER A 388 -33.15 -0.18 0.13
N ASP A 389 -33.98 0.23 -0.84
CA ASP A 389 -33.57 1.08 -1.95
C ASP A 389 -33.01 2.44 -1.45
N GLY A 390 -32.21 3.10 -2.27
CA GLY A 390 -31.68 4.42 -1.97
C GLY A 390 -30.21 4.48 -1.62
N ILE A 391 -29.47 3.37 -1.79
CA ILE A 391 -28.00 3.32 -1.65
C ILE A 391 -27.32 3.55 -2.99
N GLU A 392 -26.24 4.29 -2.99
CA GLU A 392 -25.35 4.46 -4.14
C GLU A 392 -24.62 3.14 -4.43
N PRO A 393 -24.80 2.51 -5.62
CA PRO A 393 -24.41 1.12 -5.85
C PRO A 393 -22.91 0.80 -5.65
N GLN A 394 -22.02 1.75 -5.88
CA GLN A 394 -20.58 1.56 -5.79
C GLN A 394 -19.99 2.03 -4.45
N SER A 395 -20.84 2.44 -3.51
CA SER A 395 -20.42 2.96 -2.22
C SER A 395 -20.46 1.94 -1.08
N LEU A 396 -20.98 0.74 -1.34
CA LEU A 396 -21.07 -0.33 -0.34
C LEU A 396 -19.72 -1.01 -0.15
N SER A 397 -19.32 -1.18 1.10
CA SER A 397 -18.24 -2.11 1.47
C SER A 397 -18.66 -3.56 1.27
N GLU A 398 -17.86 -4.52 1.73
CA GLU A 398 -18.24 -5.94 1.75
C GLU A 398 -19.56 -6.16 2.50
N ILE A 399 -20.47 -6.90 1.90
CA ILE A 399 -21.81 -7.21 2.44
C ILE A 399 -22.05 -8.72 2.66
N SER A 400 -21.05 -9.55 2.37
CA SER A 400 -21.13 -11.00 2.49
C SER A 400 -19.93 -11.53 3.26
N PHE A 401 -20.17 -12.24 4.35
CA PHE A 401 -19.12 -12.75 5.24
C PHE A 401 -19.31 -14.24 5.48
N ALA A 402 -18.20 -14.99 5.41
CA ALA A 402 -18.24 -16.43 5.61
C ALA A 402 -18.67 -16.82 7.04
N ASN A 403 -18.10 -16.15 8.04
CA ASN A 403 -18.32 -16.47 9.46
C ASN A 403 -18.41 -15.20 10.31
N TYR A 404 -19.11 -15.32 11.44
CA TYR A 404 -19.12 -14.35 12.53
C TYR A 404 -18.77 -15.03 13.85
N PHE A 405 -17.78 -14.49 14.55
CA PHE A 405 -17.25 -15.06 15.79
C PHE A 405 -17.68 -14.25 17.03
N ASN A 406 -17.80 -14.93 18.15
CA ASN A 406 -18.15 -14.28 19.41
C ASN A 406 -17.07 -13.25 19.81
N GLY A 407 -17.52 -12.05 20.17
CA GLY A 407 -16.61 -10.97 20.55
C GLY A 407 -16.01 -10.20 19.39
N SER A 408 -16.36 -10.53 18.13
CA SER A 408 -16.04 -9.71 16.96
C SER A 408 -17.20 -8.77 16.60
N GLU A 409 -17.01 -7.98 15.56
CA GLU A 409 -18.01 -7.10 14.96
C GLU A 409 -17.85 -7.13 13.45
N LEU A 410 -18.96 -7.16 12.71
CA LEU A 410 -18.96 -6.92 11.27
C LEU A 410 -19.44 -5.51 11.01
N VAL A 411 -18.71 -4.78 10.19
CA VAL A 411 -19.02 -3.39 9.85
C VAL A 411 -19.32 -3.29 8.37
N VAL A 412 -20.48 -2.74 8.03
CA VAL A 412 -20.86 -2.43 6.65
C VAL A 412 -21.09 -0.94 6.53
N VAL A 413 -20.48 -0.35 5.52
CA VAL A 413 -20.58 1.07 5.25
C VAL A 413 -21.11 1.34 3.85
N GLY A 414 -21.74 2.49 3.65
CA GLY A 414 -22.22 2.90 2.35
C GLY A 414 -22.68 4.36 2.32
N LYS A 415 -23.09 4.80 1.14
CA LYS A 415 -23.56 6.16 0.90
C LYS A 415 -24.97 6.13 0.33
N LEU A 416 -25.82 7.02 0.84
CA LEU A 416 -27.19 7.18 0.37
C LEU A 416 -27.25 8.14 -0.83
N LEU A 417 -28.16 7.86 -1.75
CA LEU A 417 -28.44 8.76 -2.86
C LEU A 417 -28.98 10.10 -2.35
N GLU A 418 -28.53 11.20 -2.91
CA GLU A 418 -29.05 12.55 -2.58
C GLU A 418 -30.55 12.70 -2.82
N SER A 419 -31.09 11.90 -3.73
CA SER A 419 -32.52 11.88 -4.08
C SER A 419 -33.38 11.03 -3.16
N ILE A 420 -32.80 10.44 -2.09
CA ILE A 420 -33.54 9.55 -1.18
C ILE A 420 -34.69 10.28 -0.51
N ARG A 421 -35.90 9.71 -0.56
CA ARG A 421 -37.14 10.28 0.00
C ARG A 421 -37.59 9.57 1.26
N GLU A 422 -37.10 8.36 1.47
CA GLU A 422 -37.36 7.56 2.65
C GLU A 422 -36.87 8.28 3.92
N SER A 423 -37.56 8.04 5.02
CA SER A 423 -37.15 8.55 6.33
C SER A 423 -36.28 7.56 7.12
N VAL A 424 -36.21 6.34 6.64
CA VAL A 424 -35.56 5.20 7.33
C VAL A 424 -34.82 4.34 6.31
N LEU A 425 -33.61 3.95 6.65
CA LEU A 425 -32.87 2.88 5.97
C LEU A 425 -33.14 1.57 6.71
N GLU A 426 -33.67 0.58 5.99
CA GLU A 426 -33.87 -0.77 6.53
C GLU A 426 -32.74 -1.70 6.13
N SER A 427 -32.21 -2.44 7.09
CA SER A 427 -31.24 -3.52 6.88
C SER A 427 -31.85 -4.86 7.29
N THR A 428 -31.66 -5.86 6.46
CA THR A 428 -31.96 -7.26 6.76
C THR A 428 -30.67 -8.08 6.60
N VAL A 429 -30.28 -8.77 7.66
CA VAL A 429 -29.15 -9.69 7.67
C VAL A 429 -29.69 -11.12 7.61
N TYR A 430 -29.33 -11.82 6.54
CA TYR A 430 -29.57 -13.24 6.40
C TYR A 430 -28.32 -13.99 6.82
N SER A 431 -28.48 -15.03 7.61
CA SER A 431 -27.37 -15.85 8.08
C SER A 431 -27.87 -17.23 8.45
N LYS A 432 -26.97 -18.12 8.84
CA LYS A 432 -27.31 -19.48 9.26
C LYS A 432 -26.72 -19.76 10.65
N THR A 433 -27.52 -20.47 11.45
CA THR A 433 -27.07 -21.11 12.69
C THR A 433 -26.93 -22.64 12.45
N ALA A 434 -26.61 -23.40 13.47
CA ALA A 434 -26.53 -24.87 13.35
C ALA A 434 -27.85 -25.52 12.87
N THR A 435 -28.99 -24.97 13.25
CA THR A 435 -30.29 -25.58 13.08
C THR A 435 -31.25 -24.85 12.17
N GLU A 436 -31.05 -23.57 11.91
CA GLU A 436 -32.01 -22.74 11.18
C GLU A 436 -31.39 -21.63 10.37
N ASN A 437 -32.12 -21.11 9.37
CA ASN A 437 -31.80 -19.87 8.68
C ASN A 437 -32.29 -18.70 9.54
N LEU A 438 -31.41 -17.80 9.86
CA LEU A 438 -31.68 -16.64 10.71
C LEU A 438 -31.92 -15.41 9.83
N ARG A 439 -32.92 -14.63 10.22
CA ARG A 439 -33.17 -13.30 9.64
C ARG A 439 -33.25 -12.26 10.75
N LEU A 440 -32.30 -11.37 10.77
CA LEU A 440 -32.27 -10.24 11.69
C LEU A 440 -32.57 -8.95 10.93
N THR A 441 -33.22 -7.99 11.57
CA THR A 441 -33.56 -6.69 10.96
C THR A 441 -33.20 -5.56 11.88
N SER A 442 -32.80 -4.43 11.29
CA SER A 442 -32.59 -3.17 11.98
C SER A 442 -32.95 -1.99 11.07
N THR A 443 -33.18 -0.84 11.68
CA THR A 443 -33.53 0.39 10.98
C THR A 443 -32.67 1.54 11.44
N GLY A 444 -32.18 2.34 10.49
CA GLY A 444 -31.50 3.60 10.74
C GLY A 444 -32.34 4.80 10.32
N SER A 445 -32.51 5.80 11.16
CA SER A 445 -33.26 7.00 10.81
C SER A 445 -32.39 7.95 9.96
N ILE A 446 -32.84 8.24 8.75
CA ILE A 446 -32.16 9.17 7.82
C ILE A 446 -32.30 10.64 8.28
N ARG A 447 -33.38 10.91 9.04
CA ARG A 447 -33.69 12.26 9.58
C ARG A 447 -33.70 12.26 11.11
N GLY A 448 -33.00 11.29 11.72
CA GLY A 448 -33.01 11.08 13.16
C GLY A 448 -32.18 12.05 13.95
N THR A 449 -32.13 11.83 15.23
CA THR A 449 -31.33 12.59 16.18
C THR A 449 -29.87 12.37 15.85
N PRO A 450 -29.13 13.38 15.41
CA PRO A 450 -27.72 13.24 15.10
C PRO A 450 -26.94 12.74 16.31
N VAL A 451 -25.90 11.96 16.06
CA VAL A 451 -24.94 11.51 17.10
C VAL A 451 -24.31 12.72 17.84
N GLU A 452 -24.29 13.89 17.20
CA GLU A 452 -23.81 15.15 17.80
C GLU A 452 -24.58 15.57 19.05
N LEU A 453 -25.85 15.18 19.19
CA LEU A 453 -26.59 15.44 20.42
C LEU A 453 -26.04 14.63 21.62
N LEU A 454 -25.19 13.63 21.36
CA LEU A 454 -24.52 12.88 22.41
C LEU A 454 -23.20 13.54 22.80
N SER A 455 -22.51 14.20 21.88
CA SER A 455 -21.31 15.01 22.15
C SER A 455 -21.08 16.04 21.04
N PRO A 456 -20.89 17.33 21.41
CA PRO A 456 -20.56 18.38 20.44
C PRO A 456 -19.14 18.22 19.82
N ASP A 457 -18.32 17.35 20.38
CA ASP A 457 -16.92 17.13 19.96
C ASP A 457 -16.79 16.09 18.83
N ILE A 458 -17.92 15.50 18.38
CA ILE A 458 -17.90 14.52 17.28
C ILE A 458 -17.77 15.27 15.95
N PRO A 459 -16.71 15.00 15.16
CA PRO A 459 -16.51 15.67 13.88
C PRO A 459 -17.68 15.44 12.91
N ASP A 460 -17.97 16.46 12.11
CA ASP A 460 -19.07 16.40 11.13
C ASP A 460 -18.84 15.35 10.04
N ASP A 461 -17.59 15.06 9.72
CA ASP A 461 -17.14 14.12 8.70
C ASP A 461 -16.86 12.70 9.22
N LEU A 462 -17.11 12.42 10.52
CA LEU A 462 -16.79 11.13 11.14
C LEU A 462 -17.27 9.93 10.31
N LEU A 463 -18.56 9.91 9.91
CA LEU A 463 -19.09 8.75 9.16
C LEU A 463 -18.56 8.69 7.72
N ALA A 464 -18.25 9.85 7.12
CA ALA A 464 -17.59 9.91 5.82
C ALA A 464 -16.17 9.31 5.91
N ASN A 465 -15.45 9.61 6.98
CA ASN A 465 -14.10 9.08 7.21
C ASN A 465 -14.14 7.58 7.53
N ILE A 466 -15.08 7.10 8.34
CA ILE A 466 -15.25 5.66 8.57
C ILE A 466 -15.58 4.94 7.26
N TRP A 467 -16.47 5.50 6.43
CA TRP A 467 -16.79 4.98 5.11
C TRP A 467 -15.55 4.90 4.22
N ALA A 468 -14.79 5.99 4.11
CA ALA A 468 -13.58 6.03 3.28
C ALA A 468 -12.52 5.03 3.78
N TYR A 469 -12.33 4.89 5.09
CA TYR A 469 -11.44 3.91 5.68
C TYR A 469 -11.80 2.48 5.24
N HIS A 470 -13.07 2.07 5.40
CA HIS A 470 -13.52 0.73 5.01
C HIS A 470 -13.42 0.50 3.50
N MET A 471 -13.69 1.52 2.67
CA MET A 471 -13.50 1.42 1.23
C MET A 471 -12.02 1.21 0.88
N ILE A 472 -11.11 1.97 1.48
CA ILE A 472 -9.66 1.81 1.31
C ILE A 472 -9.22 0.41 1.73
N GLN A 473 -9.65 -0.07 2.89
CA GLN A 473 -9.32 -1.43 3.36
C GLN A 473 -9.84 -2.51 2.39
N GLY A 474 -11.07 -2.35 1.87
CA GLY A 474 -11.63 -3.24 0.87
C GLY A 474 -10.82 -3.24 -0.44
N PHE A 475 -10.36 -2.09 -0.90
CA PHE A 475 -9.48 -1.99 -2.07
C PHE A 475 -8.12 -2.66 -1.83
N LEU A 476 -7.53 -2.46 -0.66
CA LEU A 476 -6.26 -3.08 -0.26
C LEU A 476 -6.39 -4.61 -0.22
N GLN A 477 -7.43 -5.13 0.43
CA GLN A 477 -7.71 -6.57 0.46
C GLN A 477 -7.95 -7.15 -0.93
N THR A 478 -8.74 -6.45 -1.77
CA THR A 478 -9.00 -6.88 -3.15
C THR A 478 -7.73 -6.89 -3.98
N LYS A 479 -6.84 -5.93 -3.76
CA LYS A 479 -5.54 -5.87 -4.42
C LYS A 479 -4.68 -7.09 -4.07
N GLU A 480 -4.58 -7.43 -2.79
CA GLU A 480 -3.83 -8.60 -2.33
C GLU A 480 -4.43 -9.90 -2.88
N GLN A 481 -5.76 -10.03 -2.89
CA GLN A 481 -6.43 -11.22 -3.45
C GLN A 481 -6.23 -11.39 -4.97
N ARG A 482 -5.92 -10.32 -5.72
CA ARG A 482 -5.84 -10.30 -7.18
C ARG A 482 -4.49 -9.81 -7.70
N GLU A 483 -3.42 -10.05 -6.99
CA GLU A 483 -2.07 -9.67 -7.42
C GLU A 483 -1.68 -10.27 -8.78
N ASP A 484 -2.30 -11.36 -9.18
CA ASP A 484 -2.16 -12.00 -10.49
C ASP A 484 -2.69 -11.15 -11.68
N ASN A 485 -3.47 -10.09 -11.42
CA ASN A 485 -4.00 -9.18 -12.43
C ASN A 485 -3.45 -7.75 -12.30
N PRO A 486 -2.26 -7.45 -12.87
CA PRO A 486 -1.59 -6.15 -12.70
C PRO A 486 -2.38 -4.93 -13.22
N VAL A 487 -3.28 -5.13 -14.16
CA VAL A 487 -4.12 -4.04 -14.67
C VAL A 487 -5.18 -3.65 -13.66
N TYR A 488 -5.78 -4.64 -13.03
CA TYR A 488 -6.82 -4.41 -12.03
C TYR A 488 -6.23 -3.83 -10.73
N THR A 489 -5.10 -4.35 -10.27
CA THR A 489 -4.43 -3.84 -9.06
C THR A 489 -3.94 -2.39 -9.22
N SER A 490 -3.52 -2.00 -10.43
CA SER A 490 -3.13 -0.63 -10.72
C SER A 490 -4.31 0.36 -10.71
N LEU A 491 -5.53 -0.08 -11.04
CA LEU A 491 -6.73 0.73 -10.89
C LEU A 491 -7.06 0.96 -9.41
N LEU A 492 -6.94 -0.10 -8.61
CA LEU A 492 -7.15 -0.01 -7.17
C LEU A 492 -6.13 0.91 -6.48
N ASP A 493 -4.87 0.95 -6.93
CA ASP A 493 -3.86 1.87 -6.39
C ASP A 493 -4.29 3.33 -6.53
N GLN A 494 -4.86 3.70 -7.69
CA GLN A 494 -5.36 5.06 -7.88
C GLN A 494 -6.58 5.36 -7.02
N ASP A 495 -7.52 4.41 -6.93
CA ASP A 495 -8.69 4.57 -6.06
C ASP A 495 -8.26 4.74 -4.60
N ILE A 496 -7.28 3.96 -4.12
CA ILE A 496 -6.72 4.08 -2.77
C ILE A 496 -6.08 5.46 -2.56
N ILE A 497 -5.28 5.95 -3.50
CA ILE A 497 -4.64 7.26 -3.42
C ILE A 497 -5.70 8.37 -3.40
N ASP A 498 -6.64 8.35 -4.34
CA ASP A 498 -7.67 9.38 -4.46
C ASP A 498 -8.52 9.47 -3.18
N PHE A 499 -9.01 8.33 -2.68
CA PHE A 499 -9.74 8.28 -1.41
C PHE A 499 -8.90 8.75 -0.22
N SER A 500 -7.62 8.40 -0.20
CA SER A 500 -6.72 8.78 0.89
C SER A 500 -6.44 10.27 0.92
N LEU A 501 -6.27 10.91 -0.23
CA LEU A 501 -6.05 12.34 -0.34
C LEU A 501 -7.32 13.13 0.00
N ASP A 502 -8.48 12.70 -0.51
CA ASP A 502 -9.77 13.37 -0.28
C ASP A 502 -10.16 13.37 1.21
N HIS A 503 -9.84 12.29 1.92
CA HIS A 503 -10.18 12.11 3.33
C HIS A 503 -8.98 12.24 4.27
N GLN A 504 -7.81 12.67 3.77
CA GLN A 504 -6.56 12.82 4.53
C GLN A 504 -6.13 11.55 5.27
N PHE A 505 -6.35 10.39 4.66
CA PHE A 505 -5.90 9.11 5.16
C PHE A 505 -4.44 8.84 4.83
N PHE A 506 -3.77 8.29 5.78
CA PHE A 506 -2.38 7.96 5.73
C PHE A 506 -2.19 6.43 5.64
N ASN A 507 -1.59 5.97 4.55
CA ASN A 507 -1.39 4.57 4.21
C ASN A 507 -0.09 4.38 3.41
N PRO A 508 0.26 3.15 2.95
CA PRO A 508 1.49 2.90 2.20
C PRO A 508 1.66 3.69 0.88
N PHE A 509 0.59 4.31 0.36
CA PHE A 509 0.61 5.09 -0.89
C PHE A 509 0.66 6.60 -0.66
N THR A 510 0.58 7.05 0.58
CA THR A 510 0.55 8.47 0.94
C THR A 510 1.66 8.82 1.92
N ALA A 511 1.99 10.10 2.02
CA ALA A 511 2.96 10.62 2.97
C ALA A 511 2.34 11.78 3.74
N TYR A 512 2.75 11.95 4.99
CA TYR A 512 2.38 13.12 5.78
C TYR A 512 3.52 14.13 5.74
N ILE A 513 3.23 15.35 5.31
CA ILE A 513 4.22 16.42 5.13
C ILE A 513 3.95 17.54 6.12
N VAL A 514 4.98 17.98 6.81
CA VAL A 514 4.95 19.16 7.67
C VAL A 514 5.71 20.30 6.98
N ASN A 515 5.03 21.38 6.68
CA ASN A 515 5.60 22.55 6.02
C ASN A 515 6.33 23.44 7.02
N ASP A 516 7.59 23.77 6.75
CA ASP A 516 8.32 24.80 7.50
C ASP A 516 8.02 26.20 6.91
N PRO A 517 7.31 27.07 7.61
CA PRO A 517 6.98 28.40 7.12
C PRO A 517 8.19 29.30 6.91
N MET A 518 9.39 28.92 7.39
CA MET A 518 10.63 29.68 7.23
C MET A 518 11.47 29.25 6.03
N ALA A 519 11.18 28.09 5.43
CA ALA A 519 11.95 27.59 4.27
C ALA A 519 11.83 28.49 3.03
N ASN A 520 10.89 29.44 3.02
CA ASN A 520 10.59 30.30 1.86
C ASN A 520 11.51 31.52 1.69
N GLN A 521 12.50 31.77 2.56
CA GLN A 521 13.25 33.02 2.45
C GLN A 521 14.66 32.92 1.90
N ASN A 522 15.35 31.76 1.85
CA ASN A 522 16.73 31.74 1.32
C ASN A 522 17.27 30.41 0.76
N VAL A 523 16.58 29.29 0.82
CA VAL A 523 17.00 28.03 0.16
C VAL A 523 15.72 27.25 -0.15
N GLY A 524 15.57 26.73 -1.37
CA GLY A 524 14.34 26.11 -1.86
C GLY A 524 13.59 25.27 -0.84
N ASN A 525 12.27 25.38 -0.88
CA ASN A 525 11.29 24.78 0.03
C ASN A 525 11.77 23.46 0.65
N ARG A 526 12.13 23.49 1.94
CA ARG A 526 12.36 22.28 2.69
C ARG A 526 11.03 21.85 3.31
N GLN A 527 10.41 20.88 2.70
CA GLN A 527 9.27 20.17 3.26
C GLN A 527 9.79 18.95 4.03
N VAL A 528 9.23 18.69 5.19
CA VAL A 528 9.53 17.51 5.99
C VAL A 528 8.45 16.48 5.65
N ALA A 529 8.83 15.41 4.99
CA ALA A 529 7.90 14.32 4.69
C ALA A 529 7.93 13.27 5.80
N MET A 530 6.77 12.84 6.20
CA MET A 530 6.54 11.83 7.20
C MET A 530 5.85 10.63 6.57
N ARG A 531 6.46 9.46 6.69
CA ARG A 531 5.89 8.21 6.18
C ARG A 531 5.47 7.35 7.36
N ILE A 532 4.20 7.00 7.43
CA ILE A 532 3.69 5.99 8.37
C ILE A 532 3.54 4.68 7.61
N VAL A 533 4.01 3.62 8.18
CA VAL A 533 3.88 2.30 7.62
C VAL A 533 2.96 1.52 8.54
N GLU A 534 1.76 1.17 8.10
CA GLU A 534 0.82 0.37 8.91
C GLU A 534 1.31 -1.08 9.03
N GLY A 535 1.28 -1.64 10.24
CA GLY A 535 1.93 -2.88 10.65
C GLY A 535 1.89 -4.05 9.66
N GLU A 536 0.76 -4.70 9.44
CA GLU A 536 0.67 -5.88 8.57
C GLU A 536 0.79 -5.55 7.07
N LEU A 537 0.19 -4.44 6.65
CA LEU A 537 0.27 -3.97 5.25
C LEU A 537 1.63 -3.38 4.91
N ALA A 538 2.32 -2.86 5.89
CA ALA A 538 3.66 -2.32 5.74
C ALA A 538 4.73 -3.40 5.60
N ALA A 539 4.59 -4.49 6.31
CA ALA A 539 5.41 -5.67 6.09
C ALA A 539 5.24 -6.19 4.65
N LEU A 540 4.01 -6.21 4.14
CA LEU A 540 3.68 -6.51 2.74
C LEU A 540 4.38 -5.57 1.76
N THR A 541 4.33 -4.27 2.00
CA THR A 541 4.93 -3.28 1.11
C THR A 541 6.45 -3.30 1.17
N GLN A 542 7.05 -3.46 2.36
CA GLN A 542 8.50 -3.57 2.51
C GLN A 542 9.06 -4.84 1.90
N GLU A 543 8.38 -5.98 2.03
CA GLU A 543 8.85 -7.24 1.48
C GLU A 543 8.63 -7.30 -0.04
N THR A 544 7.54 -6.75 -0.55
CA THR A 544 7.32 -6.58 -2.00
C THR A 544 8.39 -5.67 -2.61
N LEU A 545 8.83 -4.64 -1.88
CA LEU A 545 9.92 -3.77 -2.28
C LEU A 545 11.29 -4.48 -2.17
N ARG A 546 11.53 -5.27 -1.11
CA ARG A 546 12.75 -6.10 -0.96
C ARG A 546 12.88 -7.15 -2.05
N ARG A 547 11.82 -7.87 -2.39
CA ARG A 547 11.82 -8.88 -3.47
C ARG A 547 12.01 -8.26 -4.85
N LYS A 548 11.50 -7.06 -5.05
CA LYS A 548 11.68 -6.33 -6.32
C LYS A 548 13.08 -5.75 -6.49
N PHE A 549 13.78 -5.42 -5.40
CA PHE A 549 14.99 -4.58 -5.43
C PHE A 549 16.20 -5.17 -4.68
N GLY A 550 16.10 -6.36 -4.08
CA GLY A 550 17.23 -7.07 -3.43
C GLY A 550 17.54 -6.61 -2.01
N THR A 551 18.22 -7.45 -1.24
CA THR A 551 18.59 -7.29 0.17
C THR A 551 19.74 -6.30 0.41
N GLY A 552 19.63 -5.09 -0.05
CA GLY A 552 20.59 -4.04 0.21
C GLY A 552 19.90 -2.83 0.75
N ALA A 553 20.06 -2.55 2.03
CA ALA A 553 19.67 -1.32 2.73
C ALA A 553 18.33 -0.71 2.28
N LEU A 554 17.48 -0.35 3.21
CA LEU A 554 16.43 0.66 3.00
C LEU A 554 17.07 2.01 2.66
N GLU A 555 17.78 2.07 1.57
CA GLU A 555 17.89 3.25 0.78
C GLU A 555 16.58 3.31 0.01
N LEU A 556 15.76 4.28 0.35
CA LEU A 556 14.81 4.85 -0.59
C LEU A 556 15.54 4.94 -1.91
N THR A 557 15.30 3.96 -2.78
CA THR A 557 15.87 4.01 -4.10
C THR A 557 15.26 5.19 -4.78
N TYR A 558 16.02 6.26 -4.74
CA TYR A 558 16.27 7.05 -5.89
C TYR A 558 15.77 6.36 -7.16
N VAL A 559 15.04 7.11 -7.97
CA VAL A 559 15.19 6.95 -9.43
C VAL A 559 16.63 6.51 -9.65
N ASP A 560 16.80 5.28 -10.02
CA ASP A 560 18.09 4.61 -10.18
C ASP A 560 19.10 5.61 -10.79
N GLU A 561 20.09 6.06 -10.02
CA GLU A 561 21.20 6.91 -10.54
C GLU A 561 21.93 6.19 -11.67
N THR A 562 21.64 4.92 -11.92
CA THR A 562 22.15 4.10 -13.00
C THR A 562 21.25 4.10 -14.25
N ARG A 563 20.18 4.89 -14.34
CA ARG A 563 19.51 5.13 -15.63
C ARG A 563 20.47 5.90 -16.53
N ASN A 564 21.37 5.15 -17.16
CA ASN A 564 22.24 5.66 -18.22
C ASN A 564 21.37 5.99 -19.44
N THR A 565 20.77 7.15 -19.44
CA THR A 565 20.10 7.66 -20.62
C THR A 565 21.17 8.02 -21.62
N GLU A 566 21.13 7.33 -22.77
CA GLU A 566 22.10 7.55 -23.83
C GLU A 566 21.82 8.86 -24.56
N SER A 567 20.54 9.17 -24.82
CA SER A 567 20.16 10.40 -25.56
C SER A 567 18.76 10.84 -25.20
N ALA A 568 18.49 12.14 -25.26
CA ALA A 568 17.23 12.75 -24.87
C ALA A 568 16.85 13.93 -25.76
N VAL A 569 15.55 14.22 -25.87
CA VAL A 569 15.01 15.51 -26.29
C VAL A 569 13.97 15.97 -25.27
N ASP A 570 14.13 17.18 -24.78
CA ASP A 570 13.34 17.71 -23.66
C ASP A 570 13.23 19.24 -23.73
N ASP A 571 12.19 19.81 -23.07
CA ASP A 571 11.88 21.23 -23.03
C ASP A 571 11.66 21.84 -24.44
N ASP A 572 12.06 23.06 -24.68
CA ASP A 572 12.18 23.66 -26.04
C ASP A 572 13.07 22.74 -26.87
N PRO A 573 12.69 22.07 -28.00
CA PRO A 573 13.31 20.83 -28.49
C PRO A 573 14.84 20.79 -28.44
N HIS A 574 15.35 20.56 -27.22
CA HIS A 574 16.78 20.50 -26.88
C HIS A 574 17.23 19.05 -26.94
N PHE A 575 18.03 18.72 -27.91
CA PHE A 575 18.62 17.41 -28.09
C PHE A 575 19.92 17.30 -27.30
N LEU A 576 20.02 16.28 -26.47
CA LEU A 576 21.23 15.86 -25.79
C LEU A 576 21.54 14.44 -26.25
N VAL A 577 22.62 14.25 -26.97
CA VAL A 577 22.98 13.00 -27.63
C VAL A 577 24.32 12.49 -27.13
N TYR A 578 24.36 11.25 -26.71
CA TYR A 578 25.58 10.54 -26.33
C TYR A 578 26.15 9.75 -27.51
N LEU A 579 27.44 9.90 -27.73
CA LEU A 579 28.21 9.19 -28.77
C LEU A 579 29.01 8.06 -28.10
N PRO A 580 28.50 6.83 -28.08
CA PRO A 580 29.07 5.72 -27.27
C PRO A 580 30.51 5.38 -27.68
N LYS A 581 30.86 5.49 -28.98
CA LYS A 581 32.18 5.16 -29.50
C LYS A 581 33.28 6.20 -29.20
N SER A 582 32.89 7.35 -28.66
CA SER A 582 33.80 8.47 -28.40
C SER A 582 33.69 8.98 -26.97
N ASP A 583 32.76 8.47 -26.18
CA ASP A 583 32.43 8.93 -24.84
C ASP A 583 32.21 10.46 -24.77
N LEU A 584 31.50 10.99 -25.75
CA LEU A 584 31.20 12.41 -25.87
C LEU A 584 29.70 12.67 -25.86
N ARG A 585 29.30 13.80 -25.28
CA ARG A 585 27.95 14.33 -25.40
C ARG A 585 27.93 15.55 -26.28
N VAL A 586 27.02 15.55 -27.25
CA VAL A 586 26.73 16.68 -28.11
C VAL A 586 25.32 17.16 -27.89
N CYS A 587 25.07 18.45 -28.06
CA CYS A 587 23.73 18.98 -27.92
C CYS A 587 23.43 20.01 -29.02
N PHE A 588 22.17 20.08 -29.44
CA PHE A 588 21.67 21.00 -30.46
C PHE A 588 20.20 21.27 -30.24
N ASP A 589 19.71 22.33 -30.84
CA ASP A 589 18.33 22.76 -30.75
C ASP A 589 17.71 22.64 -32.16
N ILE A 590 16.45 22.24 -32.26
CA ILE A 590 15.71 22.23 -33.55
C ILE A 590 14.52 23.17 -33.41
N SER A 591 14.57 24.27 -34.20
CA SER A 591 13.48 25.25 -34.28
C SER A 591 12.64 25.00 -35.52
N VAL A 592 11.39 24.60 -35.32
CA VAL A 592 10.40 24.34 -36.39
C VAL A 592 9.06 24.96 -36.02
N GLN A 593 8.17 25.13 -37.00
CA GLN A 593 6.83 25.67 -36.76
C GLN A 593 5.95 24.72 -35.92
N GLU A 594 5.02 25.31 -35.19
CA GLU A 594 3.95 24.56 -34.50
C GLU A 594 3.23 23.64 -35.48
N GLY A 595 2.87 22.43 -35.01
CA GLY A 595 2.24 21.40 -35.83
C GLY A 595 3.22 20.52 -36.60
N SER A 596 4.50 20.90 -36.72
CA SER A 596 5.53 20.06 -37.35
C SER A 596 5.71 18.74 -36.63
N VAL A 597 5.96 17.68 -37.39
CA VAL A 597 6.26 16.36 -36.85
C VAL A 597 7.72 16.02 -37.15
N LEU A 598 8.48 15.69 -36.12
CA LEU A 598 9.90 15.33 -36.15
C LEU A 598 10.12 13.83 -36.01
N SER A 599 10.93 13.24 -36.89
CA SER A 599 11.42 11.86 -36.72
C SER A 599 12.53 11.81 -35.68
N LEU A 600 12.21 11.28 -34.49
CA LEU A 600 13.14 11.18 -33.35
C LEU A 600 14.03 9.93 -33.46
N LEU A 601 13.43 8.78 -33.75
CA LEU A 601 14.12 7.49 -33.86
C LEU A 601 13.47 6.62 -34.92
N GLN A 602 14.26 6.11 -35.84
CA GLN A 602 13.84 5.14 -36.86
C GLN A 602 14.77 3.95 -36.91
N ASP A 603 14.22 2.74 -36.93
CA ASP A 603 14.96 1.50 -37.22
C ASP A 603 14.12 0.60 -38.15
N PRO A 604 14.18 0.83 -39.48
CA PRO A 604 13.37 0.05 -40.43
C PRO A 604 13.63 -1.45 -40.34
N LYS A 605 14.87 -1.87 -40.02
CA LYS A 605 15.21 -3.30 -39.89
C LYS A 605 14.51 -3.97 -38.69
N ARG A 606 14.21 -3.18 -37.65
CA ARG A 606 13.47 -3.62 -36.47
C ARG A 606 11.99 -3.25 -36.53
N GLY A 607 11.57 -2.50 -37.58
CA GLY A 607 10.22 -2.01 -37.74
C GLY A 607 9.83 -0.97 -36.67
N LEU A 608 10.79 -0.24 -36.09
CA LEU A 608 10.56 0.72 -35.03
C LEU A 608 10.65 2.16 -35.56
N TYR A 609 9.63 2.98 -35.25
CA TYR A 609 9.59 4.39 -35.54
C TYR A 609 9.04 5.14 -34.30
N VAL A 610 9.70 6.23 -33.93
CA VAL A 610 9.26 7.12 -32.86
C VAL A 610 9.33 8.57 -33.38
N ASN A 611 8.18 9.25 -33.34
CA ASN A 611 8.03 10.60 -33.85
C ASN A 611 7.48 11.55 -32.77
N GLY A 612 7.84 12.83 -32.84
CA GLY A 612 7.38 13.87 -31.94
C GLY A 612 6.70 15.01 -32.66
N LYS A 613 5.49 15.40 -32.26
CA LYS A 613 4.76 16.55 -32.80
C LYS A 613 4.94 17.78 -31.95
N ILE A 614 5.20 18.88 -32.58
CA ILE A 614 5.54 20.15 -31.95
C ILE A 614 4.30 20.96 -31.61
N VAL A 615 4.26 21.57 -30.44
CA VAL A 615 3.29 22.56 -29.99
C VAL A 615 4.00 23.87 -29.67
N GLY A 616 3.36 24.99 -29.97
CA GLY A 616 3.89 26.33 -29.73
C GLY A 616 3.38 26.95 -28.42
N ALA A 617 4.14 27.90 -27.90
CA ALA A 617 3.68 28.82 -26.88
C ALA A 617 4.22 30.23 -27.15
N PRO A 618 3.41 31.30 -26.92
CA PRO A 618 3.85 32.67 -27.20
C PRO A 618 5.06 33.04 -26.29
N SER A 619 6.04 33.72 -26.91
CA SER A 619 7.20 34.27 -26.21
C SER A 619 6.81 35.50 -25.38
N LEU A 620 7.26 35.59 -24.13
CA LEU A 620 7.01 36.73 -23.24
C LEU A 620 7.71 38.02 -23.67
N ASP A 621 8.79 37.91 -24.46
CA ASP A 621 9.67 39.00 -24.87
C ASP A 621 9.55 39.35 -26.34
N GLY A 622 8.64 38.68 -27.07
CA GLY A 622 8.41 38.93 -28.50
C GLY A 622 9.59 38.53 -29.41
N THR A 623 10.54 37.76 -28.94
CA THR A 623 11.75 37.35 -29.68
C THR A 623 11.53 36.07 -30.53
N GLY A 624 10.36 35.47 -30.47
CA GLY A 624 9.95 34.28 -31.23
C GLY A 624 9.07 33.32 -30.40
N ASP A 625 8.31 32.47 -31.07
CA ASP A 625 7.50 31.48 -30.46
C ASP A 625 8.37 30.34 -29.92
N ARG A 626 8.20 30.00 -28.66
CA ARG A 626 8.83 28.82 -28.09
C ARG A 626 8.05 27.57 -28.51
N THR A 627 8.78 26.47 -28.71
CA THR A 627 8.19 25.22 -29.18
C THR A 627 8.53 24.08 -28.24
N TYR A 628 7.62 23.11 -28.11
CA TYR A 628 7.74 21.96 -27.21
C TYR A 628 7.24 20.71 -27.93
N ILE A 629 7.61 19.51 -27.45
CA ILE A 629 7.01 18.28 -27.94
C ILE A 629 5.67 18.09 -27.24
N GLY A 630 4.57 18.21 -28.00
CA GLY A 630 3.20 18.02 -27.47
C GLY A 630 2.69 16.59 -27.54
N GLU A 631 3.16 15.83 -28.54
CA GLU A 631 2.77 14.43 -28.71
C GLU A 631 3.99 13.60 -29.11
N VAL A 632 4.06 12.35 -28.63
CA VAL A 632 5.05 11.35 -29.09
C VAL A 632 4.31 10.12 -29.54
N ALA A 633 4.59 9.63 -30.75
CA ALA A 633 4.03 8.40 -31.28
C ALA A 633 5.11 7.35 -31.49
N MET A 634 4.77 6.11 -31.17
CA MET A 634 5.57 4.93 -31.48
C MET A 634 4.81 3.97 -32.37
N LEU A 635 5.48 3.50 -33.40
CA LEU A 635 5.02 2.40 -34.26
C LEU A 635 6.05 1.27 -34.20
N TRP A 636 5.56 0.03 -34.07
CA TRP A 636 6.42 -1.12 -34.13
C TRP A 636 5.79 -2.28 -34.91
N TRP A 637 6.45 -2.69 -35.98
CA TRP A 637 6.10 -3.87 -36.77
C TRP A 637 6.88 -5.11 -36.34
N PHE A 638 6.23 -6.03 -35.64
CA PHE A 638 6.82 -7.34 -35.35
C PHE A 638 6.70 -8.34 -36.53
N SER A 639 5.99 -7.95 -37.60
CA SER A 639 5.88 -8.70 -38.82
C SER A 639 5.42 -7.78 -39.94
N PRO A 640 6.07 -7.81 -41.14
CA PRO A 640 5.70 -6.95 -42.25
C PRO A 640 4.27 -7.15 -42.81
N ARG A 641 3.62 -8.27 -42.42
CA ARG A 641 2.25 -8.61 -42.88
C ARG A 641 1.16 -8.32 -41.85
N LYS A 642 1.49 -7.69 -40.73
CA LYS A 642 0.51 -7.36 -39.67
C LYS A 642 0.47 -5.86 -39.42
N LEU A 643 -0.66 -5.37 -38.89
CA LEU A 643 -0.77 -3.99 -38.44
C LEU A 643 0.29 -3.69 -37.37
N PRO A 644 0.89 -2.50 -37.39
CA PRO A 644 1.87 -2.10 -36.36
C PRO A 644 1.22 -1.99 -35.01
N PHE A 645 2.00 -2.27 -33.96
CA PHE A 645 1.65 -1.89 -32.60
C PHE A 645 1.90 -0.39 -32.46
N GLN A 646 0.89 0.36 -32.03
CA GLN A 646 0.90 1.82 -31.96
C GLN A 646 0.71 2.29 -30.54
N ILE A 647 1.50 3.28 -30.10
CA ILE A 647 1.29 4.03 -28.88
C ILE A 647 1.38 5.51 -29.20
N LEU A 648 0.39 6.28 -28.75
CA LEU A 648 0.39 7.74 -28.80
C LEU A 648 0.43 8.26 -27.36
N PHE A 649 1.44 9.02 -27.04
CA PHE A 649 1.61 9.75 -25.79
C PHE A 649 1.19 11.21 -26.01
N THR A 650 0.29 11.71 -25.19
CA THR A 650 -0.08 13.13 -25.09
C THR A 650 0.08 13.60 -23.64
N PRO A 651 0.14 14.87 -23.31
CA PRO A 651 0.16 15.32 -21.93
C PRO A 651 -1.05 14.89 -21.09
N ASP A 652 -2.17 14.54 -21.72
CA ASP A 652 -3.41 14.15 -21.03
C ASP A 652 -3.51 12.65 -20.83
N ASN A 653 -3.05 11.86 -21.82
CA ASN A 653 -3.22 10.41 -21.80
C ASN A 653 -2.20 9.66 -22.67
N VAL A 654 -2.22 8.35 -22.57
CA VAL A 654 -1.47 7.42 -23.42
C VAL A 654 -2.47 6.51 -24.12
N THR A 655 -2.50 6.53 -25.45
CA THR A 655 -3.41 5.70 -26.25
C THR A 655 -2.65 4.54 -26.90
N VAL A 656 -3.11 3.32 -26.69
CA VAL A 656 -2.51 2.10 -27.27
C VAL A 656 -3.47 1.51 -28.30
N MET A 657 -2.96 1.18 -29.51
CA MET A 657 -3.74 0.56 -30.58
C MET A 657 -5.03 1.34 -30.95
N ASN A 658 -4.97 2.66 -30.91
CA ASN A 658 -6.03 3.63 -31.26
C ASN A 658 -7.33 3.57 -30.40
N ASN A 659 -7.51 2.58 -29.53
CA ASN A 659 -8.76 2.36 -28.82
C ASN A 659 -8.61 2.28 -27.30
N HIS A 660 -7.41 2.04 -26.77
CA HIS A 660 -7.20 1.88 -25.34
C HIS A 660 -6.54 3.12 -24.77
N VAL A 661 -7.35 4.01 -24.19
CA VAL A 661 -6.87 5.24 -23.54
C VAL A 661 -6.47 4.92 -22.11
N MET A 662 -5.26 5.28 -21.74
CA MET A 662 -4.67 5.13 -20.41
C MET A 662 -4.30 6.50 -19.86
N HIS A 663 -4.57 6.76 -18.59
CA HIS A 663 -4.25 8.04 -17.95
C HIS A 663 -2.89 7.99 -17.26
N TRP A 664 -2.15 9.08 -17.29
CA TRP A 664 -0.81 9.20 -16.70
C TRP A 664 -0.81 8.95 -15.18
N GLY A 665 -1.88 9.34 -14.47
CA GLY A 665 -2.03 9.14 -13.04
C GLY A 665 -2.10 7.69 -12.57
N LYS A 666 -2.15 6.73 -13.51
CA LYS A 666 -2.27 5.29 -13.19
C LYS A 666 -0.95 4.58 -13.41
N GLN A 667 -0.53 3.74 -12.45
CA GLN A 667 0.56 2.80 -12.69
C GLN A 667 0.06 1.67 -13.59
N ILE A 668 0.49 1.64 -14.83
CA ILE A 668 0.04 0.66 -15.82
C ILE A 668 1.25 -0.11 -16.34
N ARG A 669 1.15 -1.42 -16.31
CA ARG A 669 2.11 -2.33 -16.95
C ARG A 669 1.40 -3.15 -18.00
N LEU A 670 1.73 -2.91 -19.26
CA LEU A 670 1.24 -3.68 -20.40
C LEU A 670 2.38 -4.52 -20.98
N LYS A 671 2.12 -5.80 -21.18
CA LYS A 671 3.02 -6.68 -21.95
C LYS A 671 2.26 -7.24 -23.14
N HIS A 672 2.68 -6.91 -24.35
CA HIS A 672 2.06 -7.41 -25.55
C HIS A 672 3.12 -7.74 -26.61
N LYS A 673 3.21 -9.01 -27.02
CA LYS A 673 4.07 -9.49 -28.13
C LYS A 673 5.50 -8.93 -28.14
N GLY A 674 6.13 -8.80 -26.98
CA GLY A 674 7.50 -8.28 -26.87
C GLY A 674 7.64 -6.78 -26.66
N VAL A 675 6.54 -6.05 -26.52
CA VAL A 675 6.49 -4.70 -25.97
C VAL A 675 6.13 -4.79 -24.48
N LYS A 676 6.89 -4.10 -23.64
CA LYS A 676 6.52 -3.83 -22.25
C LYS A 676 6.35 -2.32 -22.14
N LEU A 677 5.16 -1.87 -21.79
CA LEU A 677 4.87 -0.48 -21.46
C LEU A 677 4.62 -0.38 -19.97
N HIS A 678 5.33 0.53 -19.31
CA HIS A 678 5.15 0.86 -17.92
C HIS A 678 4.87 2.36 -17.81
N ILE A 679 3.67 2.75 -17.39
CA ILE A 679 3.29 4.13 -17.10
C ILE A 679 3.33 4.32 -15.59
N ASN A 680 3.93 5.41 -15.13
CA ASN A 680 4.04 5.76 -13.73
C ASN A 680 3.94 7.28 -13.58
N GLY A 681 2.74 7.78 -13.35
CA GLY A 681 2.47 9.19 -13.06
C GLY A 681 3.03 10.21 -14.05
N LYS A 682 4.34 10.40 -14.02
CA LYS A 682 5.05 11.38 -14.85
C LYS A 682 5.67 10.80 -16.11
N PHE A 683 5.98 9.51 -16.15
CA PHE A 683 6.68 8.90 -17.26
C PHE A 683 6.06 7.58 -17.72
N ALA A 684 6.26 7.28 -18.97
CA ALA A 684 5.90 6.02 -19.60
C ALA A 684 7.15 5.39 -20.22
N GLN A 685 7.59 4.26 -19.67
CA GLN A 685 8.73 3.52 -20.17
C GLN A 685 8.28 2.42 -21.12
N VAL A 686 8.89 2.36 -22.29
CA VAL A 686 8.68 1.32 -23.28
C VAL A 686 9.94 0.49 -23.42
N THR A 687 9.84 -0.81 -23.19
CA THR A 687 10.90 -1.78 -23.45
C THR A 687 10.47 -2.72 -24.56
N LEU A 688 11.25 -2.80 -25.61
CA LEU A 688 11.01 -3.66 -26.77
C LEU A 688 11.89 -4.92 -26.69
N GLN A 689 11.51 -5.95 -27.46
CA GLN A 689 12.39 -7.10 -27.68
C GLN A 689 13.78 -6.60 -28.11
N HIS A 690 14.84 -7.33 -27.71
CA HIS A 690 16.23 -6.99 -27.96
C HIS A 690 16.81 -5.80 -27.16
N ASN A 691 16.19 -5.45 -26.01
CA ASN A 691 16.72 -4.43 -25.09
C ASN A 691 16.80 -3.00 -25.66
N VAL A 692 15.82 -2.58 -26.46
CA VAL A 692 15.61 -1.18 -26.76
C VAL A 692 14.65 -0.64 -25.72
N THR A 693 15.09 0.36 -24.94
CA THR A 693 14.26 0.98 -23.91
C THR A 693 14.29 2.49 -24.05
N PHE A 694 13.11 3.09 -24.02
CA PHE A 694 12.97 4.55 -23.97
C PHE A 694 11.85 4.96 -23.02
N THR A 695 11.92 6.17 -22.53
CA THR A 695 10.93 6.77 -21.63
C THR A 695 10.38 8.05 -22.24
N VAL A 696 9.08 8.21 -22.17
CA VAL A 696 8.39 9.49 -22.44
C VAL A 696 7.99 10.08 -21.11
N MET A 697 8.43 11.30 -20.82
CA MET A 697 8.15 12.01 -19.58
C MET A 697 7.14 13.13 -19.81
N ARG A 698 6.14 13.22 -18.95
CA ARG A 698 5.15 14.29 -18.97
C ARG A 698 5.59 15.47 -18.10
N HIS A 699 5.53 16.67 -18.64
CA HIS A 699 5.73 17.92 -17.92
C HIS A 699 4.42 18.69 -17.82
N LYS A 700 3.91 18.85 -16.60
CA LYS A 700 2.73 19.68 -16.31
C LYS A 700 3.17 21.11 -16.00
N THR A 701 2.57 22.07 -16.66
CA THR A 701 2.79 23.49 -16.40
C THR A 701 1.79 24.00 -15.38
N PRO A 702 2.24 24.65 -14.28
CA PRO A 702 1.34 25.24 -13.30
C PRO A 702 0.30 26.19 -13.96
N PRO A 703 -0.96 26.22 -13.47
CA PRO A 703 -2.04 26.98 -14.12
C PRO A 703 -1.71 28.46 -14.41
N LYS A 704 -0.97 29.11 -13.50
CA LYS A 704 -0.51 30.52 -13.67
C LYS A 704 0.45 30.73 -14.83
N ASN A 705 1.08 29.70 -15.32
CA ASN A 705 2.08 29.75 -16.39
C ASN A 705 1.56 29.18 -17.73
N ARG A 706 0.36 28.59 -17.78
CA ARG A 706 -0.19 27.91 -18.97
C ARG A 706 -0.40 28.85 -20.17
N ALA A 707 -0.58 30.14 -19.93
CA ALA A 707 -0.67 31.12 -20.99
C ALA A 707 0.65 31.28 -21.79
N PHE A 708 1.80 30.82 -21.21
CA PHE A 708 3.13 31.03 -21.76
C PHE A 708 3.91 29.75 -22.01
N LYS A 709 3.43 28.63 -21.46
CA LYS A 709 4.04 27.31 -21.63
C LYS A 709 2.94 26.25 -21.61
N PRO A 710 2.77 25.43 -22.66
CA PRO A 710 1.83 24.30 -22.64
C PRO A 710 2.33 23.19 -21.73
N ASP A 711 1.45 22.23 -21.41
CA ASP A 711 1.90 20.91 -20.94
C ASP A 711 2.62 20.22 -22.12
N TYR A 712 3.73 19.54 -21.87
CA TYR A 712 4.57 18.98 -22.91
C TYR A 712 5.23 17.66 -22.51
N LEU A 713 5.92 17.03 -23.46
CA LEU A 713 6.58 15.73 -23.28
C LEU A 713 8.08 15.85 -23.53
N GLY A 714 8.87 15.05 -22.79
CA GLY A 714 10.26 14.75 -23.07
C GLY A 714 10.42 13.30 -23.55
N PHE A 715 11.36 13.05 -24.45
CA PHE A 715 11.68 11.71 -24.94
C PHE A 715 13.13 11.34 -24.58
N PHE A 716 13.34 10.18 -23.96
CA PHE A 716 14.60 9.73 -23.41
C PHE A 716 14.92 8.31 -23.87
N LEU A 717 15.95 8.12 -24.67
CA LEU A 717 16.45 6.81 -25.09
C LEU A 717 17.43 6.28 -24.03
N GLU A 718 17.01 5.28 -23.27
CA GLU A 718 17.80 4.71 -22.16
C GLU A 718 18.77 3.63 -22.65
N HIS A 719 18.31 2.72 -23.50
CA HIS A 719 19.12 1.62 -24.02
C HIS A 719 18.95 1.47 -25.53
N SER A 720 20.02 1.69 -26.28
CA SER A 720 20.07 1.58 -27.74
C SER A 720 20.68 0.28 -28.26
N LYS A 721 21.22 -0.58 -27.39
CA LYS A 721 21.97 -1.80 -27.80
C LYS A 721 21.18 -2.70 -28.77
N GLY A 722 19.85 -2.72 -28.65
CA GLY A 722 18.99 -3.53 -29.50
C GLY A 722 18.67 -2.94 -30.86
N LEU A 723 18.95 -1.66 -31.11
CA LEU A 723 18.78 -1.06 -32.42
C LEU A 723 19.73 -1.68 -33.46
N SER A 724 19.34 -1.67 -34.69
CA SER A 724 20.23 -2.10 -35.80
C SER A 724 21.27 -1.02 -36.10
N ASP A 725 22.33 -1.37 -36.84
CA ASP A 725 23.34 -0.38 -37.28
C ASP A 725 22.80 0.59 -38.34
N GLY A 726 21.63 0.32 -38.89
CA GLY A 726 20.91 1.23 -39.80
C GLY A 726 19.88 2.12 -39.09
N ALA A 727 19.92 2.21 -37.74
CA ALA A 727 19.06 3.13 -37.03
C ALA A 727 19.34 4.58 -37.39
N HIS A 728 18.28 5.37 -37.55
CA HIS A 728 18.30 6.75 -38.03
C HIS A 728 17.34 7.66 -37.22
N GLY A 729 16.97 8.80 -37.72
CA GLY A 729 16.22 9.83 -37.00
C GLY A 729 17.15 10.77 -36.24
N LEU A 730 16.60 11.82 -35.63
CA LEU A 730 17.40 12.88 -34.94
C LEU A 730 18.25 12.34 -33.80
N ILE A 731 17.86 11.23 -33.20
CA ILE A 731 18.61 10.58 -32.09
C ILE A 731 19.29 9.28 -32.54
N GLY A 732 18.59 8.42 -33.29
CA GLY A 732 19.06 7.07 -33.64
C GLY A 732 20.33 7.02 -34.49
N GLN A 733 20.55 8.04 -35.35
CA GLN A 733 21.70 8.10 -36.28
C GLN A 733 23.07 8.16 -35.59
N PHE A 734 23.12 8.38 -34.26
CA PHE A 734 24.37 8.53 -33.52
C PHE A 734 24.88 7.25 -32.88
N LYS A 735 24.11 6.17 -32.86
CA LYS A 735 24.46 4.88 -32.21
C LYS A 735 25.84 4.34 -32.58
N THR A 736 26.21 4.44 -33.85
CA THR A 736 27.45 3.86 -34.40
C THR A 736 28.52 4.89 -34.74
N VAL A 737 28.24 6.16 -34.47
CA VAL A 737 29.10 7.29 -34.90
C VAL A 737 30.26 7.42 -33.97
N LYS A 738 31.46 7.59 -34.56
CA LYS A 738 32.70 8.01 -33.89
C LYS A 738 32.97 9.48 -34.18
N ALA A 739 33.35 10.22 -33.15
CA ALA A 739 33.74 11.61 -33.24
C ALA A 739 35.11 11.86 -32.58
N ASP A 740 35.84 12.85 -33.05
CA ASP A 740 37.11 13.30 -32.50
C ASP A 740 36.99 14.79 -32.16
N LEU A 741 37.34 15.18 -30.96
CA LEU A 741 37.26 16.56 -30.46
C LEU A 741 38.64 17.20 -30.44
N ARG A 742 38.84 18.31 -31.16
CA ARG A 742 40.09 19.04 -31.25
C ARG A 742 39.97 20.43 -30.63
N PRO A 743 40.58 20.69 -29.47
CA PRO A 743 40.59 22.04 -28.89
C PRO A 743 41.16 23.08 -29.87
N ARG A 744 40.65 24.32 -29.83
CA ARG A 744 41.20 25.44 -30.58
C ARG A 744 42.14 26.25 -29.71
N GLU A 745 43.37 26.46 -30.21
CA GLU A 745 44.41 27.20 -29.50
C GLU A 745 44.12 28.70 -29.44
N SER A 746 43.31 29.25 -30.34
CA SER A 746 43.04 30.68 -30.47
C SER A 746 41.96 31.26 -29.57
N GLU A 747 41.15 30.39 -28.91
CA GLU A 747 40.08 30.79 -27.97
C GLU A 747 40.17 29.98 -26.68
N PRO A 748 40.79 30.55 -25.64
CA PRO A 748 41.01 29.80 -24.43
C PRO A 748 39.68 29.42 -23.78
N GLY A 749 39.43 28.11 -23.74
CA GLY A 749 38.66 27.50 -22.67
C GLY A 749 37.35 26.85 -22.99
N ARG A 750 36.66 27.04 -24.14
CA ARG A 750 35.32 26.44 -24.31
C ARG A 750 34.86 26.27 -25.75
N THR A 751 35.75 26.27 -26.72
CA THR A 751 35.44 26.04 -28.13
C THR A 751 36.33 24.92 -28.68
N ALA A 752 35.76 24.11 -29.60
CA ALA A 752 36.49 23.02 -30.23
C ALA A 752 35.99 22.79 -31.67
N ASP A 753 36.77 22.04 -32.44
CA ASP A 753 36.34 21.47 -33.70
C ASP A 753 36.01 19.99 -33.47
N LEU A 754 34.74 19.63 -33.66
CA LEU A 754 34.28 18.26 -33.65
C LEU A 754 34.40 17.66 -35.03
N ILE A 755 35.21 16.64 -35.17
CA ILE A 755 35.32 15.85 -36.39
C ILE A 755 34.35 14.67 -36.31
N ILE A 756 33.28 14.72 -37.05
CA ILE A 756 32.20 13.71 -37.03
C ILE A 756 31.78 13.35 -38.43
N LYS A 757 31.66 12.07 -38.76
CA LYS A 757 31.24 11.59 -40.12
C LYS A 757 32.04 12.22 -41.24
N GLY A 758 33.34 12.48 -41.03
CA GLY A 758 34.24 13.15 -42.01
C GLY A 758 34.02 14.66 -42.16
N ARG A 759 33.12 15.25 -41.40
CA ARG A 759 32.86 16.69 -41.39
C ARG A 759 33.51 17.34 -40.18
N LYS A 760 33.88 18.64 -40.39
CA LYS A 760 34.39 19.48 -39.30
C LYS A 760 33.28 20.44 -38.85
N VAL A 761 32.86 20.30 -37.59
CA VAL A 761 31.78 21.12 -37.00
C VAL A 761 32.38 21.94 -35.86
N HIS A 762 32.11 23.23 -35.88
CA HIS A 762 32.52 24.11 -34.80
C HIS A 762 31.55 23.95 -33.62
N VAL A 763 32.08 23.69 -32.42
CA VAL A 763 31.28 23.43 -31.21
C VAL A 763 31.74 24.28 -30.05
N LYS A 764 30.80 24.62 -29.18
CA LYS A 764 31.04 25.37 -27.94
C LYS A 764 30.59 24.51 -26.76
N GLU A 765 31.37 24.53 -25.67
CA GLU A 765 30.97 23.86 -24.44
C GLU A 765 29.69 24.49 -23.89
N GLY A 766 28.74 23.69 -23.60
CA GLY A 766 27.47 24.07 -23.05
C GLY A 766 26.99 23.07 -21.98
N SER A 767 25.83 23.30 -21.45
CA SER A 767 25.21 22.35 -20.53
C SER A 767 23.69 22.28 -20.77
N ARG A 768 23.11 21.12 -20.58
CA ARG A 768 21.68 20.89 -20.68
C ARG A 768 21.16 20.17 -19.45
N ASN A 769 19.98 20.56 -19.00
CA ASN A 769 19.27 19.83 -17.97
C ASN A 769 18.75 18.52 -18.57
N HIS A 770 18.82 17.47 -17.80
CA HIS A 770 18.25 16.19 -18.15
C HIS A 770 17.16 15.88 -17.13
N SER A 771 15.90 16.16 -17.52
CA SER A 771 14.77 16.10 -16.57
C SER A 771 14.56 14.72 -15.98
N LEU A 772 14.76 13.66 -16.73
CA LEU A 772 14.63 12.29 -16.23
C LEU A 772 15.70 11.93 -15.16
N GLN A 773 16.89 12.51 -15.26
CA GLN A 773 17.99 12.28 -14.30
C GLN A 773 18.13 13.43 -13.28
N MET A 774 17.32 14.49 -13.43
CA MET A 774 17.39 15.70 -12.59
C MET A 774 18.82 16.28 -12.46
N LYS A 775 19.64 16.06 -13.48
CA LYS A 775 21.07 16.39 -13.51
C LYS A 775 21.40 17.25 -14.72
N LYS A 776 22.31 18.19 -14.52
CA LYS A 776 22.85 19.03 -15.57
C LYS A 776 24.08 18.34 -16.20
N HIS A 777 24.01 18.07 -17.49
CA HIS A 777 25.12 17.48 -18.24
C HIS A 777 25.86 18.53 -19.08
N THR A 778 27.16 18.46 -19.08
CA THR A 778 28.00 19.20 -20.02
C THR A 778 27.93 18.54 -21.40
N CYS A 779 27.85 19.32 -22.45
CA CYS A 779 27.78 18.84 -23.82
C CYS A 779 28.44 19.85 -24.78
N TRP A 780 28.82 19.38 -25.95
CA TRP A 780 29.34 20.23 -27.00
C TRP A 780 28.18 20.70 -27.88
N LYS A 781 27.86 22.01 -27.79
CA LYS A 781 26.69 22.59 -28.46
C LYS A 781 27.02 22.89 -29.92
N VAL A 782 26.13 22.43 -30.82
CA VAL A 782 26.06 22.73 -32.25
C VAL A 782 24.90 23.67 -32.48
N GLU A 783 25.14 24.78 -33.18
CA GLU A 783 24.15 25.79 -33.53
C GLU A 783 23.47 25.47 -34.88
N ASN A 784 22.54 26.33 -35.32
CA ASN A 784 21.86 26.25 -36.61
C ASN A 784 21.14 24.90 -36.87
N ASN A 785 20.27 24.51 -35.95
CA ASN A 785 19.46 23.28 -36.07
C ASN A 785 20.31 22.00 -36.25
N GLY A 786 21.49 21.93 -35.59
CA GLY A 786 22.36 20.76 -35.70
C GLY A 786 23.12 20.64 -37.01
N ALA A 787 23.25 21.71 -37.77
CA ALA A 787 23.89 21.71 -39.07
C ALA A 787 25.30 21.12 -39.06
N GLY A 788 25.56 20.15 -39.95
CA GLY A 788 26.82 19.41 -40.05
C GLY A 788 26.98 18.28 -39.06
N LEU A 789 26.20 18.25 -37.97
CA LEU A 789 26.17 17.20 -36.97
C LEU A 789 25.21 16.06 -37.40
N ILE A 790 23.98 16.43 -37.74
CA ILE A 790 22.96 15.50 -38.29
C ILE A 790 23.23 15.19 -39.77
N ASP A 791 22.67 14.09 -40.26
CA ASP A 791 22.74 13.72 -41.67
C ASP A 791 21.74 14.57 -42.49
N GLY A 792 22.20 15.24 -43.54
CA GLY A 792 21.38 16.14 -44.34
C GLY A 792 21.01 17.44 -43.61
N HIS A 793 19.81 17.93 -43.88
CA HIS A 793 19.21 19.11 -43.25
C HIS A 793 18.12 18.74 -42.31
N TYR A 794 17.80 19.57 -41.30
CA TYR A 794 16.77 19.24 -40.28
C TYR A 794 15.37 19.06 -40.91
N THR A 795 15.11 19.66 -42.04
CA THR A 795 13.86 19.49 -42.82
C THR A 795 13.69 18.09 -43.38
N ASP A 796 14.76 17.30 -43.49
CA ASP A 796 14.73 15.90 -43.96
C ASP A 796 14.15 14.97 -42.87
N TYR A 797 13.97 15.50 -41.68
CA TYR A 797 13.35 14.79 -40.53
C TYR A 797 11.91 15.22 -40.26
N LEU A 798 11.32 16.07 -41.14
CA LEU A 798 9.93 16.48 -41.05
C LEU A 798 9.05 15.43 -41.73
N LEU A 799 8.03 15.00 -41.02
CA LEU A 799 7.04 14.03 -41.48
C LEU A 799 5.67 14.72 -41.68
N SER A 800 4.86 14.17 -42.55
CA SER A 800 3.50 14.67 -42.83
C SER A 800 2.48 14.26 -41.78
N ASP A 801 2.75 13.16 -41.05
CA ASP A 801 1.86 12.58 -40.05
C ASP A 801 2.66 12.03 -38.85
N ILE A 802 2.05 12.06 -37.66
CA ILE A 802 2.73 11.62 -36.46
C ILE A 802 3.01 10.11 -36.46
N PHE A 803 2.22 9.32 -37.18
CA PHE A 803 2.45 7.91 -37.44
C PHE A 803 3.14 7.65 -38.79
N GLY A 804 3.71 8.68 -39.41
CA GLY A 804 4.48 8.57 -40.64
C GLY A 804 5.78 7.76 -40.45
N THR A 805 6.20 7.15 -41.52
CA THR A 805 7.44 6.32 -41.58
C THR A 805 8.44 6.79 -42.62
N ASP A 806 8.02 7.75 -43.45
CA ASP A 806 8.79 8.26 -44.62
C ASP A 806 9.48 9.56 -44.31
#